data_7080b8bac2fcb6ee2f87b1880cb06ed7
#
_entry.id   7080b8bac2fcb6ee2f87b1880cb06ed7
#
_cell.length_a   1.000
_cell.length_b   1.000
_cell.length_c   1.000
_cell.angle_alpha   90.00
_cell.angle_beta   90.00
_cell.angle_gamma   90.00
#
_symmetry.space_group_name_H-M   'P 1'
#
loop_
_entity.id
_entity.type
_entity.pdbx_description
1 polymer ?
#
loop_
_entity_poly.entity_id
_entity_poly.type
_entity_poly.pdbx_seq_one_letter_code
_entity_poly.pdbx_strand_id
1 'polypeptide(L)'
;MTDFKQWEGFEGRIWKEEVNTRDFIQKNYTPYDGDESFLAGPTDATNKLWGALQKLQKAERAKGGVLDMETEVVSSLTAYGPGYIDPELKDLEKVVGLQTDKPLKRAFMPYGGIKMAEQACTTYGYQPSEKLHEIFTKYCRTHNQAVFDAYTPEMKKARHSHIVTGLPDTYGRGRIVGDYRRVALYGIDYLIKAKQNDFANCGDGTMTEEVVRQREEIAMQISALKGMKEMAAAYGFDISQPAANAKEAVQWLYFGYLAAIKTQNGAAMSVGRVSTFLDIYIQRDLDNGTLTETEAQELIDHMVMKFRMVKFARIPSYNQLFSGDPVWATLEVGGIGMDGRSMVTKNDFRFLHTLENMGPAPEPNMTVLYSSALPKTFKDYASKISIDTSSVQYENDDVMKPVWGDDYSICCCVSATQTGKEMQFFGARANLAKCLLYAINGGVDEKLGEQVGPAYAPITAEYLDYNEVMAKYDVMMDWLAGLYVNILNLIQYMHDKYYYEAAEMALIDTEVRRTFATGIAGFSHVVDSLSAIKYAKVKCIRNEQGLVTDYEIEGDFPKYGNDDDRADDIAVELLRSFLEKIKRRHTYRNSEPTTSILTITSNVVYGKATGAMPDGRKAYTPFAPGGNPSYGAETHGLLASLNSVAKLPYHWALDGISNTQTINPDALGHSEGERVNNLVQVMDGYFDQGAHHLNVNVFGTEKLLDAMEHPEKEEYANFTIRVSGYAVKFIDLTKEQQLDVIARTCHKVL
;
A
#
# COMPACT_ATOMS: atom_id res chain seq x y z
N MET A 1 38.47 6.63 6.20
CA MET A 1 37.24 6.06 6.78
C MET A 1 36.96 6.81 8.05
N THR A 2 35.75 7.30 8.23
CA THR A 2 35.32 7.94 9.48
C THR A 2 34.83 6.80 10.36
N ASP A 3 35.55 6.46 11.40
CA ASP A 3 35.12 5.48 12.40
C ASP A 3 34.40 6.27 13.50
N PHE A 4 33.07 6.11 13.56
CA PHE A 4 32.26 6.82 14.54
C PHE A 4 32.28 6.06 15.88
N LYS A 5 32.41 6.79 16.98
CA LYS A 5 32.29 6.22 18.32
C LYS A 5 31.00 5.46 18.54
N GLN A 6 29.92 5.91 17.92
CA GLN A 6 28.59 5.28 17.98
C GLN A 6 28.55 3.88 17.35
N TRP A 7 29.53 3.54 16.52
CA TRP A 7 29.68 2.23 15.88
C TRP A 7 30.49 1.21 16.72
N GLU A 8 31.07 1.64 17.83
CA GLU A 8 31.80 0.73 18.73
C GLU A 8 30.87 -0.40 19.21
N GLY A 9 31.41 -1.63 19.18
CA GLY A 9 30.67 -2.84 19.58
C GLY A 9 29.79 -3.47 18.48
N PHE A 10 29.59 -2.80 17.34
CA PHE A 10 28.90 -3.41 16.21
C PHE A 10 29.84 -4.13 15.25
N GLU A 11 29.45 -5.33 14.84
CA GLU A 11 30.22 -6.18 13.93
C GLU A 11 29.98 -5.83 12.46
N GLY A 12 30.87 -6.31 11.59
CA GLY A 12 30.82 -6.10 10.15
C GLY A 12 31.72 -4.97 9.67
N ARG A 13 32.12 -5.05 8.41
CA ARG A 13 33.03 -4.10 7.78
C ARG A 13 32.38 -3.37 6.59
N ILE A 14 31.59 -4.08 5.80
CA ILE A 14 31.07 -3.54 4.53
C ILE A 14 30.21 -2.30 4.80
N TRP A 15 29.28 -2.37 5.74
CA TRP A 15 28.40 -1.25 6.09
C TRP A 15 29.14 -0.03 6.69
N LYS A 16 30.38 -0.21 7.18
CA LYS A 16 31.24 0.90 7.64
C LYS A 16 31.99 1.58 6.49
N GLU A 17 32.18 0.88 5.38
CA GLU A 17 32.90 1.35 4.20
C GLU A 17 31.99 1.97 3.15
N GLU A 18 30.74 1.48 3.04
CA GLU A 18 29.70 1.95 2.13
C GLU A 18 28.33 2.00 2.81
N VAL A 19 27.37 2.66 2.21
CA VAL A 19 25.97 2.67 2.73
C VAL A 19 25.33 1.31 2.46
N ASN A 20 25.26 0.45 3.49
CA ASN A 20 24.75 -0.92 3.39
C ASN A 20 24.05 -1.36 4.68
N THR A 21 22.80 -0.92 4.85
CA THR A 21 22.00 -1.22 6.05
C THR A 21 21.75 -2.72 6.22
N ARG A 22 21.61 -3.46 5.11
CA ARG A 22 21.43 -4.91 5.15
C ARG A 22 22.63 -5.62 5.79
N ASP A 23 23.87 -5.27 5.41
CA ASP A 23 25.07 -5.88 5.99
C ASP A 23 25.16 -5.61 7.51
N PHE A 24 24.80 -4.40 7.95
CA PHE A 24 24.68 -4.07 9.37
C PHE A 24 23.70 -4.98 10.09
N ILE A 25 22.49 -5.14 9.56
CA ILE A 25 21.45 -5.99 10.17
C ILE A 25 21.93 -7.43 10.26
N GLN A 26 22.40 -8.01 9.15
CA GLN A 26 22.79 -9.42 9.07
C GLN A 26 23.96 -9.77 10.01
N LYS A 27 24.79 -8.80 10.36
CA LYS A 27 25.95 -8.99 11.27
C LYS A 27 25.60 -8.79 12.75
N ASN A 28 24.52 -8.06 13.07
CA ASN A 28 24.30 -7.58 14.42
C ASN A 28 22.96 -7.99 15.05
N TYR A 29 21.94 -8.46 14.28
CA TYR A 29 20.69 -8.88 14.90
C TYR A 29 20.79 -10.24 15.59
N THR A 30 19.99 -10.41 16.62
CA THR A 30 19.86 -11.68 17.35
C THR A 30 18.47 -12.25 17.15
N PRO A 31 18.32 -13.41 16.47
CA PRO A 31 17.04 -14.08 16.36
C PRO A 31 16.43 -14.38 17.73
N TYR A 32 15.09 -14.28 17.83
CA TYR A 32 14.34 -14.60 19.03
C TYR A 32 13.30 -15.69 18.73
N ASP A 33 13.35 -16.78 19.48
CA ASP A 33 12.46 -17.94 19.37
C ASP A 33 11.64 -18.18 20.64
N GLY A 34 11.72 -17.26 21.62
CA GLY A 34 10.91 -17.26 22.82
C GLY A 34 9.48 -16.78 22.57
N ASP A 35 8.74 -16.57 23.65
CA ASP A 35 7.35 -16.14 23.66
C ASP A 35 7.17 -14.66 24.03
N GLU A 36 5.94 -14.21 24.14
CA GLU A 36 5.54 -12.85 24.47
C GLU A 36 5.67 -12.45 25.96
N SER A 37 6.17 -13.32 26.82
CA SER A 37 6.16 -13.12 28.28
C SER A 37 7.02 -11.93 28.78
N PHE A 38 7.95 -11.43 27.95
CA PHE A 38 8.77 -10.25 28.26
C PHE A 38 8.06 -8.92 27.97
N LEU A 39 6.94 -8.93 27.25
CA LEU A 39 6.23 -7.73 26.84
C LEU A 39 5.69 -6.94 28.03
N ALA A 40 5.78 -5.61 27.93
CA ALA A 40 5.28 -4.70 28.94
C ALA A 40 3.97 -4.03 28.50
N GLY A 41 3.05 -3.84 29.45
CA GLY A 41 1.86 -3.05 29.24
C GLY A 41 2.18 -1.56 29.00
N PRO A 42 1.17 -0.75 28.62
CA PRO A 42 1.37 0.67 28.35
C PRO A 42 1.74 1.42 29.62
N THR A 43 2.72 2.34 29.50
CA THR A 43 3.08 3.23 30.61
C THR A 43 2.02 4.29 30.86
N ASP A 44 2.11 5.00 32.01
CA ASP A 44 1.26 6.16 32.29
C ASP A 44 1.42 7.26 31.22
N ALA A 45 2.64 7.44 30.68
CA ALA A 45 2.89 8.40 29.61
C ALA A 45 2.20 7.96 28.30
N THR A 46 2.32 6.68 27.92
CA THR A 46 1.59 6.09 26.79
C THR A 46 0.08 6.29 26.94
N ASN A 47 -0.49 5.97 28.09
CA ASN A 47 -1.93 6.10 28.35
C ASN A 47 -2.42 7.55 28.25
N LYS A 48 -1.66 8.51 28.81
CA LYS A 48 -2.01 9.95 28.74
C LYS A 48 -1.97 10.49 27.33
N LEU A 49 -0.90 10.22 26.59
CA LEU A 49 -0.73 10.68 25.20
C LEU A 49 -1.75 10.03 24.27
N TRP A 50 -1.96 8.72 24.42
CA TRP A 50 -2.98 8.00 23.65
C TRP A 50 -4.38 8.51 23.93
N GLY A 51 -4.72 8.76 25.21
CA GLY A 51 -6.00 9.36 25.59
C GLY A 51 -6.21 10.78 25.03
N ALA A 52 -5.14 11.61 24.96
CA ALA A 52 -5.20 12.91 24.30
C ALA A 52 -5.46 12.77 22.79
N LEU A 53 -4.74 11.86 22.13
CA LEU A 53 -4.92 11.60 20.70
C LEU A 53 -6.32 11.05 20.36
N GLN A 54 -6.86 10.14 21.17
CA GLN A 54 -8.23 9.63 21.00
C GLN A 54 -9.29 10.73 21.07
N LYS A 55 -9.11 11.70 21.98
CA LYS A 55 -10.01 12.88 22.07
C LYS A 55 -9.97 13.71 20.77
N LEU A 56 -8.78 13.91 20.21
CA LEU A 56 -8.63 14.62 18.94
C LEU A 56 -9.25 13.85 17.77
N GLN A 57 -9.07 12.52 17.70
CA GLN A 57 -9.70 11.67 16.68
C GLN A 57 -11.23 11.68 16.78
N LYS A 58 -11.77 11.69 18.01
CA LYS A 58 -13.22 11.84 18.23
C LYS A 58 -13.73 13.19 17.75
N ALA A 59 -12.99 14.28 18.02
CA ALA A 59 -13.31 15.61 17.52
C ALA A 59 -13.19 15.71 16.00
N GLU A 60 -12.18 15.08 15.38
CA GLU A 60 -12.03 14.98 13.93
C GLU A 60 -13.26 14.31 13.28
N ARG A 61 -13.70 13.19 13.84
CA ARG A 61 -14.89 12.49 13.36
C ARG A 61 -16.16 13.35 13.48
N ALA A 62 -16.34 14.03 14.60
CA ALA A 62 -17.48 14.93 14.82
C ALA A 62 -17.51 16.11 13.83
N LYS A 63 -16.38 16.50 13.28
CA LYS A 63 -16.25 17.51 12.21
C LYS A 63 -16.33 16.95 10.78
N GLY A 64 -16.74 15.70 10.59
CA GLY A 64 -16.85 15.10 9.27
C GLY A 64 -15.53 14.56 8.70
N GLY A 65 -14.55 14.22 9.56
CA GLY A 65 -13.31 13.53 9.19
C GLY A 65 -12.10 14.44 8.97
N VAL A 66 -12.22 15.75 9.19
CA VAL A 66 -11.11 16.70 9.14
C VAL A 66 -11.15 17.64 10.35
N LEU A 67 -10.14 17.54 11.21
CA LEU A 67 -10.05 18.37 12.41
C LEU A 67 -9.59 19.78 12.09
N ASP A 68 -8.53 19.92 11.30
CA ASP A 68 -7.92 21.18 10.91
C ASP A 68 -7.16 21.03 9.57
N MET A 69 -7.00 22.13 8.83
CA MET A 69 -6.26 22.17 7.56
C MET A 69 -5.39 23.41 7.47
N GLU A 70 -4.20 23.24 6.91
CA GLU A 70 -3.34 24.34 6.55
C GLU A 70 -3.87 25.05 5.28
N THR A 71 -3.85 26.37 5.27
CA THR A 71 -4.32 27.20 4.14
C THR A 71 -3.35 28.27 3.71
N GLU A 72 -2.32 28.58 4.52
CA GLU A 72 -1.42 29.71 4.32
C GLU A 72 0.01 29.31 3.93
N VAL A 73 0.42 28.08 4.26
CA VAL A 73 1.79 27.60 4.11
C VAL A 73 1.83 26.32 3.31
N VAL A 74 2.68 26.28 2.27
CA VAL A 74 2.97 25.03 1.54
C VAL A 74 3.87 24.14 2.38
N SER A 75 3.49 22.88 2.50
CA SER A 75 4.27 21.91 3.29
C SER A 75 5.67 21.70 2.71
N SER A 76 6.65 21.76 3.57
CA SER A 76 8.06 21.43 3.29
C SER A 76 8.74 21.02 4.59
N LEU A 77 10.00 20.60 4.51
CA LEU A 77 10.77 20.11 5.67
C LEU A 77 10.78 21.10 6.85
N THR A 78 10.89 22.39 6.55
CA THR A 78 11.03 23.47 7.54
C THR A 78 9.85 24.46 7.57
N ALA A 79 8.72 24.09 6.94
CA ALA A 79 7.55 24.96 6.83
C ALA A 79 6.87 25.26 8.17
N TYR A 80 7.02 24.38 9.14
CA TYR A 80 6.34 24.45 10.43
C TYR A 80 7.34 24.42 11.58
N GLY A 81 7.02 25.13 12.65
CA GLY A 81 7.69 24.96 13.94
C GLY A 81 7.37 23.62 14.60
N PRO A 82 8.01 23.31 15.72
CA PRO A 82 7.78 22.08 16.47
C PRO A 82 6.33 21.91 16.90
N GLY A 83 5.74 20.75 16.61
CA GLY A 83 4.41 20.35 17.05
C GLY A 83 4.46 19.11 17.95
N TYR A 84 3.50 19.01 18.84
CA TYR A 84 3.35 17.93 19.84
C TYR A 84 1.92 17.42 19.86
N ILE A 85 1.69 16.19 20.36
CA ILE A 85 0.34 15.60 20.51
C ILE A 85 -0.50 16.51 21.40
N ASP A 86 0.07 16.92 22.53
CA ASP A 86 -0.49 17.90 23.45
C ASP A 86 0.66 18.73 24.03
N PRO A 87 0.66 20.06 23.84
CA PRO A 87 1.73 20.91 24.36
C PRO A 87 1.94 20.82 25.88
N GLU A 88 0.88 20.49 26.65
CA GLU A 88 0.98 20.31 28.10
C GLU A 88 1.62 18.96 28.49
N LEU A 89 1.60 17.98 27.57
CA LEU A 89 2.15 16.66 27.75
C LEU A 89 3.46 16.43 26.97
N LYS A 90 4.02 17.46 26.35
CA LYS A 90 5.19 17.34 25.44
C LYS A 90 6.40 16.63 26.06
N ASP A 91 6.63 16.81 27.37
CA ASP A 91 7.75 16.20 28.08
C ASP A 91 7.58 14.68 28.30
N LEU A 92 6.37 14.16 28.07
CA LEU A 92 6.08 12.73 28.08
C LEU A 92 6.39 12.05 26.74
N GLU A 93 6.42 12.82 25.61
CA GLU A 93 6.68 12.25 24.30
C GLU A 93 8.11 11.75 24.18
N LYS A 94 8.29 10.44 23.96
CA LYS A 94 9.62 9.82 23.75
C LYS A 94 10.04 9.91 22.28
N VAL A 95 9.10 10.04 21.36
CA VAL A 95 9.30 10.27 19.95
C VAL A 95 8.55 11.54 19.57
N VAL A 96 9.27 12.56 19.09
CA VAL A 96 8.70 13.87 18.74
C VAL A 96 8.67 14.10 17.24
N GLY A 97 7.81 15.00 16.82
CA GLY A 97 7.69 15.43 15.41
C GLY A 97 6.27 15.22 14.89
N LEU A 98 5.73 16.24 14.24
CA LEU A 98 4.42 16.20 13.58
C LEU A 98 4.56 16.63 12.11
N GLN A 99 3.62 16.20 11.29
CA GLN A 99 3.53 16.57 9.88
C GLN A 99 3.37 18.09 9.70
N THR A 100 2.61 18.73 10.59
CA THR A 100 2.44 20.19 10.70
C THR A 100 2.78 20.66 12.12
N ASP A 101 2.39 21.87 12.47
CA ASP A 101 2.57 22.46 13.82
C ASP A 101 1.55 21.93 14.85
N LYS A 102 0.49 21.23 14.39
CA LYS A 102 -0.60 20.73 15.26
C LYS A 102 -0.96 19.28 14.91
N PRO A 103 -1.37 18.49 15.91
CA PRO A 103 -1.82 17.12 15.66
C PRO A 103 -3.09 17.10 14.80
N LEU A 104 -3.16 16.16 13.86
CA LEU A 104 -4.25 15.96 12.90
C LEU A 104 -4.60 17.17 12.02
N LYS A 105 -3.77 18.24 12.01
CA LYS A 105 -3.87 19.32 11.04
C LYS A 105 -3.26 18.85 9.71
N ARG A 106 -4.04 18.90 8.65
CA ARG A 106 -3.65 18.41 7.33
C ARG A 106 -2.81 19.45 6.59
N ALA A 107 -1.74 19.01 5.98
CA ALA A 107 -0.81 19.85 5.23
C ALA A 107 -1.41 20.31 3.90
N PHE A 108 -1.06 21.53 3.45
CA PHE A 108 -1.38 22.04 2.11
C PHE A 108 -0.24 21.71 1.14
N MET A 109 -0.55 20.89 0.12
CA MET A 109 0.44 20.33 -0.80
C MET A 109 0.01 20.49 -2.27
N PRO A 110 0.22 21.67 -2.87
CA PRO A 110 -0.31 21.99 -4.20
C PRO A 110 0.54 21.53 -5.38
N TYR A 111 1.78 21.02 -5.16
CA TYR A 111 2.67 20.61 -6.27
C TYR A 111 2.08 19.51 -7.16
N GLY A 112 1.30 18.59 -6.56
CA GLY A 112 0.53 17.58 -7.30
C GLY A 112 -0.57 18.20 -8.13
N GLY A 113 -1.32 19.17 -7.58
CA GLY A 113 -2.40 19.87 -8.27
C GLY A 113 -3.04 20.94 -7.40
N ILE A 114 -2.87 22.22 -7.78
CA ILE A 114 -3.44 23.33 -7.00
C ILE A 114 -4.95 23.25 -6.87
N LYS A 115 -5.67 22.94 -7.96
CA LYS A 115 -7.15 22.81 -7.92
C LYS A 115 -7.61 21.76 -6.93
N MET A 116 -6.86 20.66 -6.81
CA MET A 116 -7.20 19.56 -5.89
C MET A 116 -6.95 19.94 -4.44
N ALA A 117 -5.85 20.65 -4.18
CA ALA A 117 -5.53 21.14 -2.85
C ALA A 117 -6.55 22.17 -2.36
N GLU A 118 -6.95 23.10 -3.21
CA GLU A 118 -8.01 24.10 -2.92
C GLU A 118 -9.38 23.47 -2.73
N GLN A 119 -9.75 22.50 -3.58
CA GLN A 119 -11.00 21.77 -3.45
C GLN A 119 -11.05 20.95 -2.16
N ALA A 120 -9.92 20.36 -1.74
CA ALA A 120 -9.85 19.68 -0.46
C ALA A 120 -10.12 20.65 0.71
N CYS A 121 -9.54 21.87 0.69
CA CYS A 121 -9.81 22.88 1.70
C CYS A 121 -11.30 23.29 1.72
N THR A 122 -11.84 23.71 0.58
CA THR A 122 -13.21 24.23 0.49
C THR A 122 -14.28 23.20 0.81
N THR A 123 -14.04 21.93 0.48
CA THR A 123 -14.94 20.82 0.82
C THR A 123 -15.18 20.70 2.33
N TYR A 124 -14.16 20.97 3.13
CA TYR A 124 -14.24 20.89 4.59
C TYR A 124 -14.42 22.26 5.27
N GLY A 125 -14.78 23.31 4.49
CA GLY A 125 -15.12 24.64 5.01
C GLY A 125 -13.92 25.52 5.30
N TYR A 126 -12.73 25.21 4.76
CA TYR A 126 -11.52 26.04 4.89
C TYR A 126 -11.32 26.91 3.64
N GLN A 127 -10.81 28.13 3.86
CA GLN A 127 -10.54 29.07 2.79
C GLN A 127 -9.04 29.08 2.47
N PRO A 128 -8.63 28.58 1.28
CA PRO A 128 -7.23 28.61 0.88
C PRO A 128 -6.75 30.02 0.54
N SER A 129 -5.44 30.28 0.72
CA SER A 129 -4.80 31.57 0.51
C SER A 129 -4.83 31.97 -0.97
N GLU A 130 -5.36 33.18 -1.25
CA GLU A 130 -5.34 33.77 -2.60
C GLU A 130 -3.91 33.94 -3.12
N LYS A 131 -2.96 34.26 -2.24
CA LYS A 131 -1.54 34.36 -2.58
C LYS A 131 -0.98 33.04 -3.08
N LEU A 132 -1.30 31.92 -2.43
CA LEU A 132 -0.87 30.59 -2.87
C LEU A 132 -1.53 30.21 -4.20
N HIS A 133 -2.82 30.53 -4.38
CA HIS A 133 -3.49 30.36 -5.67
C HIS A 133 -2.75 31.10 -6.78
N GLU A 134 -2.41 32.37 -6.57
CA GLU A 134 -1.66 33.17 -7.55
C GLU A 134 -0.30 32.57 -7.89
N ILE A 135 0.48 32.14 -6.87
CA ILE A 135 1.80 31.54 -7.06
C ILE A 135 1.69 30.26 -7.92
N PHE A 136 0.78 29.36 -7.57
CA PHE A 136 0.67 28.05 -8.23
C PHE A 136 -0.10 28.07 -9.56
N THR A 137 -0.74 29.16 -9.92
CA THR A 137 -1.41 29.32 -11.22
C THR A 137 -0.63 30.19 -12.21
N LYS A 138 0.17 31.17 -11.72
CA LYS A 138 0.94 32.06 -12.57
C LYS A 138 2.42 31.72 -12.71
N TYR A 139 3.04 31.24 -11.62
CA TYR A 139 4.51 31.09 -11.56
C TYR A 139 4.97 29.65 -11.44
N CYS A 140 4.13 28.75 -10.96
CA CYS A 140 4.42 27.33 -10.83
C CYS A 140 3.54 26.51 -11.76
N ARG A 141 4.09 25.41 -12.30
CA ARG A 141 3.33 24.39 -13.01
C ARG A 141 3.21 23.17 -12.12
N THR A 142 2.01 22.66 -11.94
CA THR A 142 1.76 21.46 -11.13
C THR A 142 1.78 20.20 -11.97
N HIS A 143 2.04 19.06 -11.33
CA HIS A 143 2.00 17.73 -11.98
C HIS A 143 0.66 17.49 -12.72
N ASN A 144 -0.47 17.71 -12.05
CA ASN A 144 -1.81 17.53 -12.62
C ASN A 144 -1.99 18.37 -13.90
N GLN A 145 -1.67 19.66 -13.87
CA GLN A 145 -1.77 20.52 -15.04
C GLN A 145 -0.92 19.98 -16.20
N ALA A 146 0.32 19.61 -15.92
CA ALA A 146 1.23 19.11 -16.95
C ALA A 146 0.74 17.81 -17.59
N VAL A 147 0.19 16.89 -16.79
CA VAL A 147 -0.39 15.63 -17.26
C VAL A 147 -1.59 15.89 -18.17
N PHE A 148 -2.56 16.69 -17.74
CA PHE A 148 -3.78 16.93 -18.51
C PHE A 148 -3.54 17.75 -19.79
N ASP A 149 -2.54 18.63 -19.82
CA ASP A 149 -2.14 19.33 -21.03
C ASP A 149 -1.52 18.39 -22.08
N ALA A 150 -0.84 17.34 -21.62
CA ALA A 150 -0.16 16.37 -22.48
C ALA A 150 -1.01 15.16 -22.90
N TYR A 151 -2.15 14.94 -22.25
CA TYR A 151 -3.03 13.82 -22.59
C TYR A 151 -3.58 13.94 -24.02
N THR A 152 -3.47 12.85 -24.79
CA THR A 152 -4.14 12.74 -26.09
C THR A 152 -5.67 12.63 -25.92
N PRO A 153 -6.45 12.87 -26.99
CA PRO A 153 -7.90 12.63 -26.95
C PRO A 153 -8.27 11.20 -26.56
N GLU A 154 -7.50 10.20 -27.01
CA GLU A 154 -7.71 8.78 -26.70
C GLU A 154 -7.47 8.52 -25.20
N MET A 155 -6.40 9.05 -24.61
CA MET A 155 -6.12 8.94 -23.18
C MET A 155 -7.23 9.59 -22.34
N LYS A 156 -7.76 10.74 -22.75
CA LYS A 156 -8.88 11.41 -22.09
C LYS A 156 -10.16 10.57 -22.13
N LYS A 157 -10.45 9.93 -23.27
CA LYS A 157 -11.60 9.02 -23.41
C LYS A 157 -11.43 7.78 -22.53
N ALA A 158 -10.24 7.16 -22.52
CA ALA A 158 -9.96 5.99 -21.68
C ALA A 158 -10.10 6.30 -20.19
N ARG A 159 -9.65 7.48 -19.75
CA ARG A 159 -9.84 7.95 -18.38
C ARG A 159 -11.33 8.18 -18.06
N HIS A 160 -12.07 8.81 -18.96
CA HIS A 160 -13.49 9.11 -18.76
C HIS A 160 -14.36 7.85 -18.71
N SER A 161 -14.08 6.85 -19.55
CA SER A 161 -14.78 5.57 -19.56
C SER A 161 -14.42 4.63 -18.41
N HIS A 162 -13.38 4.95 -17.65
CA HIS A 162 -12.81 4.09 -16.61
C HIS A 162 -12.25 2.75 -17.10
N ILE A 163 -11.85 2.63 -18.37
CA ILE A 163 -11.12 1.46 -18.83
C ILE A 163 -9.66 1.46 -18.31
N VAL A 164 -9.10 2.67 -18.12
CA VAL A 164 -7.91 2.88 -17.27
C VAL A 164 -8.35 3.75 -16.10
N THR A 165 -8.08 3.30 -14.88
CA THR A 165 -8.69 3.85 -13.68
C THR A 165 -7.74 3.86 -12.49
N GLY A 166 -8.05 4.62 -11.44
CA GLY A 166 -7.17 4.78 -10.27
C GLY A 166 -5.88 5.54 -10.58
N LEU A 167 -5.90 6.41 -11.56
CA LEU A 167 -4.73 7.09 -12.10
C LEU A 167 -4.13 8.11 -11.12
N PRO A 168 -2.80 8.13 -10.94
CA PRO A 168 -2.09 9.14 -10.15
C PRO A 168 -1.84 10.45 -10.93
N ASP A 169 -2.73 10.80 -11.84
CA ASP A 169 -2.66 12.00 -12.69
C ASP A 169 -3.09 13.27 -11.98
N THR A 170 -3.81 13.13 -10.88
CA THR A 170 -4.44 14.25 -10.19
C THR A 170 -3.58 14.81 -9.06
N TYR A 171 -2.90 13.94 -8.32
CA TYR A 171 -2.21 14.34 -7.08
C TYR A 171 -0.68 14.36 -7.19
N GLY A 172 -0.06 13.75 -8.16
CA GLY A 172 1.39 13.55 -8.22
C GLY A 172 1.87 12.75 -6.99
N ARG A 173 2.03 11.46 -7.13
CA ARG A 173 2.45 10.57 -6.05
C ARG A 173 3.20 9.38 -6.60
N GLY A 174 4.16 8.90 -5.82
CA GLY A 174 4.87 7.66 -6.07
C GLY A 174 4.61 6.63 -4.98
N ARG A 175 5.05 5.41 -5.21
CA ARG A 175 5.20 4.38 -4.19
C ARG A 175 6.69 4.16 -3.95
N ILE A 176 7.27 5.06 -3.17
CA ILE A 176 8.67 5.01 -2.78
C ILE A 176 8.74 4.67 -1.30
N VAL A 177 9.68 3.81 -0.92
CA VAL A 177 10.01 3.54 0.47
C VAL A 177 11.45 3.98 0.68
N GLY A 178 11.67 5.06 1.44
CA GLY A 178 13.00 5.49 1.85
C GLY A 178 13.62 4.48 2.85
N ASP A 179 14.93 4.28 2.79
CA ASP A 179 15.62 3.55 3.85
C ASP A 179 15.90 4.47 5.04
N TYR A 180 14.86 4.71 5.85
CA TYR A 180 14.88 5.60 7.01
C TYR A 180 15.91 5.17 8.08
N ARG A 181 16.29 3.89 8.09
CA ARG A 181 17.32 3.30 8.96
C ARG A 181 18.69 3.95 8.73
N ARG A 182 18.94 4.44 7.51
CA ARG A 182 20.20 5.13 7.15
C ARG A 182 20.45 6.37 8.01
N VAL A 183 19.39 7.09 8.39
CA VAL A 183 19.51 8.28 9.24
C VAL A 183 20.04 7.90 10.61
N ALA A 184 19.55 6.83 11.20
CA ALA A 184 20.03 6.32 12.50
C ALA A 184 21.45 5.74 12.42
N LEU A 185 21.73 4.95 11.37
CA LEU A 185 23.01 4.23 11.26
C LEU A 185 24.18 5.14 10.90
N TYR A 186 23.95 6.13 10.02
CA TYR A 186 25.04 6.94 9.43
C TYR A 186 25.05 8.39 9.88
N GLY A 187 23.90 8.94 10.26
CA GLY A 187 23.72 10.37 10.42
C GLY A 187 23.72 11.13 9.07
N ILE A 188 23.17 12.34 9.09
CA ILE A 188 22.93 13.09 7.85
C ILE A 188 24.23 13.58 7.20
N ASP A 189 25.27 13.93 7.96
CA ASP A 189 26.51 14.44 7.37
C ASP A 189 27.25 13.37 6.56
N TYR A 190 27.22 12.11 7.02
CA TYR A 190 27.75 10.98 6.24
C TYR A 190 26.95 10.79 4.94
N LEU A 191 25.62 10.83 5.01
CA LEU A 191 24.76 10.66 3.85
C LEU A 191 24.92 11.79 2.82
N ILE A 192 25.08 13.04 3.28
CA ILE A 192 25.41 14.17 2.40
C ILE A 192 26.74 13.92 1.67
N LYS A 193 27.77 13.47 2.42
CA LYS A 193 29.07 13.18 1.83
C LYS A 193 29.01 12.04 0.80
N ALA A 194 28.22 10.99 1.08
CA ALA A 194 27.98 9.90 0.13
C ALA A 194 27.33 10.42 -1.15
N LYS A 195 26.27 11.22 -1.06
CA LYS A 195 25.62 11.83 -2.22
C LYS A 195 26.51 12.83 -2.98
N GLN A 196 27.39 13.57 -2.28
CA GLN A 196 28.40 14.43 -2.93
C GLN A 196 29.41 13.60 -3.73
N ASN A 197 29.80 12.45 -3.22
CA ASN A 197 30.66 11.51 -3.96
C ASN A 197 29.94 10.96 -5.20
N ASP A 198 28.67 10.58 -5.09
CA ASP A 198 27.86 10.14 -6.21
C ASP A 198 27.74 11.24 -7.27
N PHE A 199 27.51 12.49 -6.83
CA PHE A 199 27.45 13.64 -7.73
C PHE A 199 28.78 13.86 -8.50
N ALA A 200 29.91 13.71 -7.81
CA ALA A 200 31.22 13.87 -8.42
C ALA A 200 31.54 12.78 -9.46
N ASN A 201 31.02 11.57 -9.27
CA ASN A 201 31.25 10.42 -10.13
C ASN A 201 30.07 10.14 -11.10
N CYS A 202 29.09 11.01 -11.18
CA CYS A 202 27.92 10.81 -12.03
C CYS A 202 28.27 10.98 -13.51
N GLY A 203 28.14 9.89 -14.28
CA GLY A 203 28.43 9.83 -15.71
C GLY A 203 29.94 9.82 -16.05
N ASP A 204 30.24 9.76 -17.33
CA ASP A 204 31.60 9.74 -17.89
C ASP A 204 32.12 11.13 -18.31
N GLY A 205 31.45 12.18 -17.90
CA GLY A 205 31.71 13.57 -18.33
C GLY A 205 30.83 14.05 -19.48
N THR A 206 30.08 13.16 -20.13
CA THR A 206 29.11 13.53 -21.18
C THR A 206 27.77 13.91 -20.57
N MET A 207 27.26 15.12 -20.89
CA MET A 207 25.98 15.63 -20.39
C MET A 207 24.83 15.16 -21.28
N THR A 208 24.50 13.88 -21.22
CA THR A 208 23.25 13.35 -21.78
C THR A 208 22.06 13.77 -20.93
N GLU A 209 20.84 13.66 -21.47
CA GLU A 209 19.63 14.00 -20.70
C GLU A 209 19.54 13.20 -19.39
N GLU A 210 19.91 11.93 -19.40
CA GLU A 210 19.90 11.08 -18.20
C GLU A 210 20.94 11.55 -17.17
N VAL A 211 22.16 11.87 -17.58
CA VAL A 211 23.21 12.41 -16.69
C VAL A 211 22.81 13.75 -16.11
N VAL A 212 22.27 14.66 -16.92
CA VAL A 212 21.77 15.97 -16.44
C VAL A 212 20.66 15.76 -15.39
N ARG A 213 19.72 14.88 -15.69
CA ARG A 213 18.61 14.57 -14.78
C ARG A 213 19.11 13.96 -13.48
N GLN A 214 20.00 12.99 -13.52
CA GLN A 214 20.58 12.35 -12.34
C GLN A 214 21.34 13.35 -11.45
N ARG A 215 22.13 14.25 -12.06
CA ARG A 215 22.83 15.31 -11.33
C ARG A 215 21.88 16.29 -10.65
N GLU A 216 20.80 16.69 -11.33
CA GLU A 216 19.73 17.52 -10.75
C GLU A 216 19.07 16.81 -9.54
N GLU A 217 18.71 15.54 -9.69
CA GLU A 217 18.11 14.73 -8.63
C GLU A 217 19.05 14.61 -7.41
N ILE A 218 20.33 14.33 -7.60
CA ILE A 218 21.31 14.27 -6.48
C ILE A 218 21.42 15.64 -5.77
N ALA A 219 21.45 16.74 -6.51
CA ALA A 219 21.48 18.07 -5.93
C ALA A 219 20.24 18.36 -5.06
N MET A 220 19.05 17.94 -5.53
CA MET A 220 17.81 18.03 -4.76
C MET A 220 17.82 17.14 -3.51
N GLN A 221 18.37 15.92 -3.61
CA GLN A 221 18.54 14.99 -2.49
C GLN A 221 19.47 15.59 -1.41
N ILE A 222 20.60 16.17 -1.80
CA ILE A 222 21.53 16.84 -0.86
C ILE A 222 20.82 18.01 -0.16
N SER A 223 20.02 18.78 -0.89
CA SER A 223 19.22 19.87 -0.31
C SER A 223 18.20 19.35 0.70
N ALA A 224 17.52 18.25 0.38
CA ALA A 224 16.57 17.60 1.29
C ALA A 224 17.24 17.07 2.57
N LEU A 225 18.41 16.45 2.47
CA LEU A 225 19.19 16.02 3.65
C LEU A 225 19.55 17.19 4.56
N LYS A 226 19.97 18.34 4.00
CA LYS A 226 20.21 19.57 4.80
C LYS A 226 18.94 20.03 5.50
N GLY A 227 17.81 20.04 4.78
CA GLY A 227 16.51 20.38 5.36
C GLY A 227 16.06 19.42 6.49
N MET A 228 16.43 18.13 6.42
CA MET A 228 16.18 17.19 7.52
C MET A 228 16.94 17.58 8.80
N LYS A 229 18.19 18.03 8.68
CA LYS A 229 18.96 18.53 9.84
C LYS A 229 18.29 19.75 10.47
N GLU A 230 17.88 20.71 9.65
CA GLU A 230 17.19 21.93 10.12
C GLU A 230 15.85 21.56 10.81
N MET A 231 15.08 20.63 10.23
CA MET A 231 13.85 20.14 10.83
C MET A 231 14.10 19.50 12.20
N ALA A 232 15.08 18.63 12.32
CA ALA A 232 15.40 17.96 13.59
C ALA A 232 15.93 18.97 14.64
N ALA A 233 16.77 19.93 14.21
CA ALA A 233 17.29 20.99 15.06
C ALA A 233 16.20 21.86 15.67
N ALA A 234 15.09 22.11 14.95
CA ALA A 234 13.93 22.80 15.48
C ALA A 234 13.28 22.09 16.69
N TYR A 235 13.38 20.76 16.74
CA TYR A 235 12.96 19.93 17.89
C TYR A 235 14.07 19.77 18.95
N GLY A 236 15.26 20.37 18.76
CA GLY A 236 16.37 20.31 19.69
C GLY A 236 17.31 19.09 19.49
N PHE A 237 17.24 18.42 18.34
CA PHE A 237 18.05 17.24 18.04
C PHE A 237 19.09 17.52 16.94
N ASP A 238 20.28 16.98 17.13
CA ASP A 238 21.33 16.98 16.11
C ASP A 238 21.48 15.58 15.50
N ILE A 239 20.92 15.40 14.31
CA ILE A 239 20.98 14.16 13.54
C ILE A 239 22.17 14.12 12.56
N SER A 240 23.17 14.99 12.74
CA SER A 240 24.36 15.02 11.88
C SER A 240 25.22 13.76 12.02
N GLN A 241 25.21 13.14 13.21
CA GLN A 241 25.98 11.96 13.57
C GLN A 241 25.08 10.72 13.70
N PRO A 242 25.66 9.50 13.62
CA PRO A 242 24.93 8.26 13.91
C PRO A 242 24.29 8.28 15.29
N ALA A 243 23.18 7.55 15.45
CA ALA A 243 22.51 7.35 16.72
C ALA A 243 23.40 6.62 17.72
N ALA A 244 23.48 7.12 18.96
CA ALA A 244 24.32 6.56 20.00
C ALA A 244 23.62 5.47 20.83
N ASN A 245 22.27 5.44 20.84
CA ASN A 245 21.47 4.56 21.67
C ASN A 245 20.09 4.30 21.02
N ALA A 246 19.28 3.43 21.65
CA ALA A 246 17.96 3.06 21.16
C ALA A 246 17.01 4.25 21.01
N LYS A 247 17.00 5.20 21.96
CA LYS A 247 16.13 6.38 21.93
C LYS A 247 16.45 7.25 20.73
N GLU A 248 17.73 7.48 20.46
CA GLU A 248 18.19 8.21 19.27
C GLU A 248 17.92 7.43 17.99
N ALA A 249 18.14 6.11 17.95
CA ALA A 249 17.89 5.31 16.76
C ALA A 249 16.43 5.38 16.32
N VAL A 250 15.49 5.26 17.24
CA VAL A 250 14.05 5.40 16.97
C VAL A 250 13.71 6.81 16.50
N GLN A 251 14.24 7.84 17.17
CA GLN A 251 13.96 9.24 16.82
C GLN A 251 14.56 9.65 15.48
N TRP A 252 15.83 9.26 15.18
CA TRP A 252 16.50 9.55 13.90
C TRP A 252 15.77 8.89 12.72
N LEU A 253 15.42 7.62 12.89
CA LEU A 253 14.63 6.89 11.90
C LEU A 253 13.28 7.59 11.66
N TYR A 254 12.59 7.98 12.73
CA TYR A 254 11.33 8.70 12.61
C TYR A 254 11.48 10.07 11.93
N PHE A 255 12.55 10.81 12.15
CA PHE A 255 12.81 12.07 11.42
C PHE A 255 13.00 11.83 9.92
N GLY A 256 13.63 10.74 9.51
CA GLY A 256 13.70 10.35 8.10
C GLY A 256 12.32 10.11 7.49
N TYR A 257 11.48 9.37 8.19
CA TYR A 257 10.08 9.15 7.80
C TYR A 257 9.25 10.44 7.81
N LEU A 258 9.41 11.27 8.82
CA LEU A 258 8.74 12.56 8.93
C LEU A 258 9.09 13.51 7.77
N ALA A 259 10.34 13.49 7.33
CA ALA A 259 10.78 14.26 6.17
C ALA A 259 10.04 13.83 4.89
N ALA A 260 9.84 12.54 4.70
CA ALA A 260 9.07 12.00 3.58
C ALA A 260 7.61 12.48 3.62
N ILE A 261 6.93 12.33 4.75
CA ILE A 261 5.50 12.73 4.86
C ILE A 261 5.28 14.23 4.78
N LYS A 262 6.27 15.07 5.09
CA LYS A 262 6.19 16.53 4.92
C LYS A 262 6.33 16.98 3.47
N THR A 263 6.92 16.17 2.61
CA THR A 263 7.25 16.51 1.22
C THR A 263 6.46 15.73 0.18
N GLN A 264 5.64 14.75 0.60
CA GLN A 264 4.81 13.92 -0.26
C GLN A 264 3.31 14.20 -0.11
N ASN A 265 2.52 13.83 -1.11
CA ASN A 265 1.06 13.94 -1.08
C ASN A 265 0.36 12.60 -0.74
N GLY A 266 1.02 11.75 -0.02
CA GLY A 266 0.40 10.76 0.85
C GLY A 266 -0.23 9.52 0.29
N ALA A 267 0.24 8.93 -0.76
CA ALA A 267 0.02 7.50 -0.99
C ALA A 267 1.33 6.88 -1.38
N ALA A 268 1.58 6.05 -0.74
CA ALA A 268 2.00 5.06 0.15
C ALA A 268 3.15 5.62 1.00
N MET A 269 2.87 5.80 2.27
CA MET A 269 3.85 6.30 3.24
C MET A 269 4.39 5.12 4.04
N SER A 270 4.88 4.10 3.34
CA SER A 270 5.41 2.88 3.96
C SER A 270 6.60 3.17 4.84
N VAL A 271 6.65 2.52 6.00
CA VAL A 271 7.73 2.66 6.99
C VAL A 271 8.88 1.73 6.66
N GLY A 272 8.55 0.56 6.15
CA GLY A 272 9.52 -0.46 5.76
C GLY A 272 9.92 -1.41 6.89
N ARG A 273 10.94 -2.21 6.63
CA ARG A 273 11.45 -3.22 7.55
C ARG A 273 12.37 -2.61 8.61
N VAL A 274 11.77 -2.04 9.65
CA VAL A 274 12.50 -1.30 10.69
C VAL A 274 12.64 -2.08 12.00
N SER A 275 11.85 -3.13 12.20
CA SER A 275 11.76 -3.85 13.47
C SER A 275 13.08 -4.51 13.87
N THR A 276 13.62 -5.39 13.02
CA THR A 276 14.89 -6.09 13.26
C THR A 276 16.07 -5.11 13.40
N PHE A 277 16.06 -4.01 12.64
CA PHE A 277 17.10 -2.97 12.75
C PHE A 277 17.07 -2.27 14.12
N LEU A 278 15.91 -1.84 14.57
CA LEU A 278 15.77 -1.15 15.86
C LEU A 278 16.06 -2.08 17.04
N ASP A 279 15.75 -3.37 16.90
CA ASP A 279 16.05 -4.36 17.94
C ASP A 279 17.53 -4.43 18.27
N ILE A 280 18.42 -4.24 17.30
CA ILE A 280 19.88 -4.24 17.51
C ILE A 280 20.29 -3.18 18.55
N TYR A 281 19.75 -1.97 18.44
CA TYR A 281 20.00 -0.89 19.40
C TYR A 281 19.30 -1.12 20.74
N ILE A 282 18.04 -1.57 20.69
CA ILE A 282 17.23 -1.82 21.89
C ILE A 282 17.84 -2.95 22.70
N GLN A 283 18.21 -4.07 22.09
CA GLN A 283 18.78 -5.21 22.79
C GLN A 283 20.15 -4.85 23.40
N ARG A 284 21.00 -4.12 22.66
CA ARG A 284 22.26 -3.63 23.22
C ARG A 284 22.06 -2.79 24.48
N ASP A 285 21.08 -1.88 24.45
CA ASP A 285 20.82 -0.98 25.58
C ASP A 285 20.17 -1.71 26.77
N LEU A 286 19.35 -2.74 26.51
CA LEU A 286 18.83 -3.66 27.53
C LEU A 286 19.97 -4.45 28.19
N ASP A 287 20.87 -5.03 27.39
CA ASP A 287 22.03 -5.81 27.88
C ASP A 287 22.97 -4.96 28.71
N ASN A 288 23.14 -3.69 28.36
CA ASN A 288 23.97 -2.73 29.12
C ASN A 288 23.23 -2.16 30.35
N GLY A 289 21.95 -2.46 30.54
CA GLY A 289 21.13 -1.93 31.65
C GLY A 289 20.82 -0.43 31.55
N THR A 290 20.97 0.16 30.35
CA THR A 290 20.65 1.57 30.08
C THR A 290 19.23 1.77 29.58
N LEU A 291 18.51 0.68 29.31
CA LEU A 291 17.11 0.63 28.92
C LEU A 291 16.43 -0.53 29.66
N THR A 292 15.16 -0.40 29.97
CA THR A 292 14.30 -1.47 30.51
C THR A 292 13.32 -1.97 29.46
N GLU A 293 12.75 -3.17 29.62
CA GLU A 293 11.72 -3.70 28.70
C GLU A 293 10.48 -2.76 28.64
N THR A 294 10.12 -2.14 29.76
CA THR A 294 9.04 -1.13 29.82
C THR A 294 9.37 0.11 28.98
N GLU A 295 10.59 0.63 29.08
CA GLU A 295 11.02 1.78 28.28
C GLU A 295 11.17 1.42 26.80
N ALA A 296 11.60 0.21 26.48
CA ALA A 296 11.66 -0.29 25.09
C ALA A 296 10.27 -0.34 24.45
N GLN A 297 9.28 -0.89 25.18
CA GLN A 297 7.88 -0.89 24.71
C GLN A 297 7.32 0.53 24.57
N GLU A 298 7.60 1.43 25.53
CA GLU A 298 7.17 2.83 25.46
C GLU A 298 7.69 3.56 24.22
N LEU A 299 8.94 3.34 23.82
CA LEU A 299 9.53 3.90 22.61
C LEU A 299 8.75 3.45 21.35
N ILE A 300 8.43 2.17 21.26
CA ILE A 300 7.69 1.61 20.13
C ILE A 300 6.23 2.08 20.13
N ASP A 301 5.56 2.11 21.27
CA ASP A 301 4.20 2.65 21.40
C ASP A 301 4.14 4.11 20.92
N HIS A 302 5.08 4.95 21.35
CA HIS A 302 5.12 6.37 20.96
C HIS A 302 5.46 6.56 19.48
N MET A 303 6.32 5.73 18.90
CA MET A 303 6.58 5.74 17.47
C MET A 303 5.31 5.37 16.67
N VAL A 304 4.60 4.33 17.09
CA VAL A 304 3.35 3.89 16.44
C VAL A 304 2.25 4.95 16.57
N MET A 305 2.16 5.67 17.70
CA MET A 305 1.26 6.82 17.80
C MET A 305 1.48 7.85 16.70
N LYS A 306 2.75 8.11 16.33
CA LYS A 306 3.07 9.06 15.27
C LYS A 306 2.55 8.59 13.91
N PHE A 307 2.66 7.31 13.58
CA PHE A 307 2.10 6.75 12.35
C PHE A 307 0.57 6.87 12.31
N ARG A 308 -0.11 6.72 13.44
CA ARG A 308 -1.57 6.87 13.55
C ARG A 308 -2.08 8.31 13.39
N MET A 309 -1.18 9.29 13.37
CA MET A 309 -1.53 10.72 13.19
C MET A 309 -1.31 11.25 11.78
N VAL A 310 -0.62 10.52 10.90
CA VAL A 310 -0.35 10.98 9.54
C VAL A 310 -1.66 11.13 8.77
N LYS A 311 -1.89 12.34 8.25
CA LYS A 311 -3.11 12.69 7.52
C LYS A 311 -2.81 13.62 6.35
N PHE A 312 -3.48 13.40 5.24
CA PHE A 312 -3.36 14.25 4.05
C PHE A 312 -4.69 14.90 3.68
N ALA A 313 -4.63 16.10 3.10
CA ALA A 313 -5.81 16.76 2.55
C ALA A 313 -6.26 16.04 1.28
N ARG A 314 -7.52 15.60 1.22
CA ARG A 314 -8.08 14.83 0.10
C ARG A 314 -9.49 15.28 -0.24
N ILE A 315 -9.84 15.19 -1.52
CA ILE A 315 -11.19 15.47 -2.01
C ILE A 315 -12.08 14.23 -1.85
N PRO A 316 -13.41 14.41 -1.80
CA PRO A 316 -14.34 13.29 -1.62
C PRO A 316 -14.20 12.17 -2.65
N SER A 317 -13.95 12.50 -3.92
CA SER A 317 -13.74 11.48 -4.96
C SER A 317 -12.52 10.59 -4.73
N TYR A 318 -11.47 11.14 -4.11
CA TYR A 318 -10.33 10.32 -3.65
C TYR A 318 -10.75 9.35 -2.55
N ASN A 319 -11.54 9.83 -1.59
CA ASN A 319 -12.03 8.99 -0.49
C ASN A 319 -13.02 7.91 -0.95
N GLN A 320 -13.71 8.11 -2.08
CA GLN A 320 -14.50 7.05 -2.71
C GLN A 320 -13.64 5.94 -3.33
N LEU A 321 -12.45 6.30 -3.86
CA LEU A 321 -11.51 5.32 -4.40
C LEU A 321 -10.77 4.56 -3.29
N PHE A 322 -10.38 5.26 -2.22
CA PHE A 322 -9.51 4.77 -1.15
C PHE A 322 -10.13 5.07 0.20
N SER A 323 -11.11 4.29 0.57
CA SER A 323 -11.94 4.48 1.76
C SER A 323 -11.15 4.42 3.06
N GLY A 324 -11.64 5.10 4.07
CA GLY A 324 -11.07 5.10 5.42
C GLY A 324 -9.87 6.04 5.56
N ASP A 325 -9.58 6.89 4.57
CA ASP A 325 -8.49 7.87 4.59
C ASP A 325 -7.10 7.24 4.83
N PRO A 326 -6.73 6.15 4.12
CA PRO A 326 -5.49 5.43 4.39
C PRO A 326 -4.27 6.23 3.95
N VAL A 327 -3.15 6.04 4.66
CA VAL A 327 -1.83 6.53 4.27
C VAL A 327 -0.88 5.38 3.92
N TRP A 328 -1.26 4.15 4.22
CA TRP A 328 -0.48 2.93 4.00
C TRP A 328 0.92 3.04 4.62
N ALA A 329 0.97 3.35 5.91
CA ALA A 329 2.21 3.30 6.70
C ALA A 329 2.56 1.82 6.97
N THR A 330 2.91 1.10 5.90
CA THR A 330 3.18 -0.35 5.97
C THR A 330 4.51 -0.59 6.68
N LEU A 331 4.47 -1.50 7.65
CA LEU A 331 5.60 -1.87 8.51
C LEU A 331 5.67 -3.39 8.60
N GLU A 332 6.85 -3.94 8.28
CA GLU A 332 7.06 -5.37 8.21
C GLU A 332 7.73 -5.92 9.46
N VAL A 333 7.25 -7.10 9.88
CA VAL A 333 7.82 -7.94 10.95
C VAL A 333 8.01 -9.36 10.45
N GLY A 334 8.88 -10.14 11.09
CA GLY A 334 9.12 -11.53 10.72
C GLY A 334 10.09 -11.72 9.55
N GLY A 335 9.89 -12.77 8.77
CA GLY A 335 10.72 -13.15 7.63
C GLY A 335 11.92 -14.03 7.99
N ILE A 336 12.55 -14.58 6.94
CA ILE A 336 13.72 -15.47 7.01
C ILE A 336 14.87 -14.87 6.20
N GLY A 337 16.06 -14.79 6.78
CA GLY A 337 17.26 -14.33 6.08
C GLY A 337 17.66 -15.27 4.92
N MET A 338 18.46 -14.75 3.99
CA MET A 338 19.02 -15.57 2.89
C MET A 338 19.94 -16.69 3.41
N ASP A 339 20.44 -16.57 4.63
CA ASP A 339 21.23 -17.58 5.35
C ASP A 339 20.37 -18.60 6.11
N GLY A 340 19.06 -18.50 6.04
CA GLY A 340 18.09 -19.40 6.68
C GLY A 340 17.77 -19.08 8.13
N ARG A 341 18.43 -18.08 8.75
CA ARG A 341 18.08 -17.65 10.12
C ARG A 341 16.74 -16.93 10.12
N SER A 342 15.92 -17.17 11.15
CA SER A 342 14.76 -16.33 11.40
C SER A 342 15.18 -14.87 11.65
N MET A 343 14.48 -13.94 11.05
CA MET A 343 14.68 -12.51 11.29
C MET A 343 13.71 -11.95 12.36
N VAL A 344 12.93 -12.83 12.98
CA VAL A 344 12.11 -12.48 14.16
C VAL A 344 13.01 -12.08 15.31
N THR A 345 12.72 -10.93 15.90
CA THR A 345 13.37 -10.40 17.10
C THR A 345 12.33 -10.06 18.17
N LYS A 346 12.74 -9.72 19.38
CA LYS A 346 11.82 -9.24 20.42
C LYS A 346 11.01 -8.02 19.95
N ASN A 347 11.60 -7.21 19.08
CA ASN A 347 10.95 -5.99 18.62
C ASN A 347 9.76 -6.26 17.67
N ASP A 348 9.74 -7.41 16.97
CA ASP A 348 8.59 -7.82 16.18
C ASP A 348 7.37 -8.07 17.07
N PHE A 349 7.57 -8.68 18.22
CA PHE A 349 6.52 -8.82 19.24
C PHE A 349 6.10 -7.45 19.80
N ARG A 350 7.05 -6.52 20.08
CA ARG A 350 6.71 -5.18 20.60
C ARG A 350 5.86 -4.39 19.63
N PHE A 351 6.13 -4.47 18.31
CA PHE A 351 5.29 -3.81 17.32
C PHE A 351 3.87 -4.39 17.28
N LEU A 352 3.73 -5.71 17.26
CA LEU A 352 2.41 -6.35 17.33
C LEU A 352 1.68 -6.00 18.63
N HIS A 353 2.39 -5.92 19.74
CA HIS A 353 1.84 -5.60 21.06
C HIS A 353 1.28 -4.17 21.16
N THR A 354 1.67 -3.25 20.29
CA THR A 354 1.05 -1.92 20.22
C THR A 354 -0.45 -1.98 19.92
N LEU A 355 -0.91 -3.06 19.26
CA LEU A 355 -2.33 -3.31 18.99
C LEU A 355 -3.11 -3.76 20.24
N GLU A 356 -2.43 -4.30 21.25
CA GLU A 356 -3.01 -4.55 22.58
C GLU A 356 -2.91 -3.29 23.45
N ASN A 357 -1.74 -2.63 23.52
CA ASN A 357 -1.51 -1.44 24.35
C ASN A 357 -2.39 -0.24 23.97
N MET A 358 -2.66 -0.05 22.69
CA MET A 358 -3.40 1.11 22.16
C MET A 358 -4.66 0.72 21.36
N GLY A 359 -4.97 -0.57 21.30
CA GLY A 359 -6.13 -1.11 20.59
C GLY A 359 -5.95 -1.19 19.06
N PRO A 360 -6.93 -1.86 18.39
CA PRO A 360 -6.96 -2.04 16.95
C PRO A 360 -6.83 -0.72 16.19
N ALA A 361 -6.10 -0.74 15.08
CA ALA A 361 -5.96 0.43 14.21
C ALA A 361 -5.61 -0.01 12.78
N PRO A 362 -6.03 0.77 11.76
CA PRO A 362 -5.61 0.52 10.38
C PRO A 362 -4.15 0.89 10.11
N GLU A 363 -3.55 1.76 10.92
CA GLU A 363 -2.18 2.24 10.76
C GLU A 363 -1.36 2.05 12.05
N PRO A 364 -0.08 1.65 11.93
CA PRO A 364 0.59 1.22 10.71
C PRO A 364 -0.08 -0.02 10.11
N ASN A 365 0.02 -0.18 8.78
CA ASN A 365 -0.43 -1.40 8.11
C ASN A 365 0.54 -2.53 8.43
N MET A 366 0.30 -3.21 9.55
CA MET A 366 1.20 -4.21 10.12
C MET A 366 1.22 -5.46 9.23
N THR A 367 2.41 -5.82 8.72
CA THR A 367 2.59 -6.91 7.77
C THR A 367 3.57 -7.93 8.32
N VAL A 368 3.13 -9.17 8.44
CA VAL A 368 4.01 -10.30 8.76
C VAL A 368 4.56 -10.88 7.47
N LEU A 369 5.89 -10.86 7.31
CA LEU A 369 6.58 -11.61 6.27
C LEU A 369 6.62 -13.08 6.71
N TYR A 370 5.67 -13.85 6.19
CA TYR A 370 5.33 -15.17 6.68
C TYR A 370 6.11 -16.27 5.96
N SER A 371 6.57 -17.23 6.74
CA SER A 371 7.06 -18.54 6.29
C SER A 371 6.63 -19.58 7.30
N SER A 372 6.32 -20.81 6.85
CA SER A 372 6.06 -21.95 7.76
C SER A 372 7.26 -22.24 8.67
N ALA A 373 8.46 -21.84 8.27
CA ALA A 373 9.70 -21.97 9.04
C ALA A 373 9.88 -20.95 10.18
N LEU A 374 9.01 -19.96 10.32
CA LEU A 374 9.07 -19.00 11.44
C LEU A 374 8.87 -19.68 12.80
N PRO A 375 9.42 -19.15 13.91
CA PRO A 375 9.18 -19.66 15.24
C PRO A 375 7.69 -19.82 15.53
N LYS A 376 7.30 -20.98 16.06
CA LYS A 376 5.88 -21.28 16.34
C LYS A 376 5.26 -20.26 17.29
N THR A 377 6.00 -19.84 18.32
CA THR A 377 5.56 -18.82 19.30
C THR A 377 5.23 -17.50 18.63
N PHE A 378 6.02 -17.08 17.65
CA PHE A 378 5.74 -15.86 16.88
C PHE A 378 4.51 -16.03 15.96
N LYS A 379 4.39 -17.17 15.26
CA LYS A 379 3.19 -17.46 14.43
C LYS A 379 1.93 -17.47 15.29
N ASP A 380 1.97 -18.09 16.44
CA ASP A 380 0.85 -18.14 17.38
C ASP A 380 0.44 -16.74 17.86
N TYR A 381 1.43 -15.92 18.27
CA TYR A 381 1.18 -14.57 18.75
C TYR A 381 0.62 -13.65 17.64
N ALA A 382 1.21 -13.67 16.45
CA ALA A 382 0.72 -12.90 15.31
C ALA A 382 -0.72 -13.31 14.92
N SER A 383 -1.02 -14.60 14.97
CA SER A 383 -2.37 -15.13 14.70
C SER A 383 -3.38 -14.69 15.76
N LYS A 384 -2.99 -14.72 17.04
CA LYS A 384 -3.81 -14.21 18.15
C LYS A 384 -4.16 -12.73 17.90
N ILE A 385 -3.16 -11.90 17.65
CA ILE A 385 -3.35 -10.47 17.35
C ILE A 385 -4.27 -10.25 16.14
N SER A 386 -4.12 -11.05 15.07
CA SER A 386 -5.02 -11.00 13.91
C SER A 386 -6.47 -11.33 14.26
N ILE A 387 -6.71 -12.38 15.04
CA ILE A 387 -8.04 -12.81 15.47
C ILE A 387 -8.70 -11.71 16.29
N ASP A 388 -7.95 -11.12 17.21
CA ASP A 388 -8.47 -10.12 18.16
C ASP A 388 -8.71 -8.75 17.52
N THR A 389 -7.90 -8.38 16.50
CA THR A 389 -7.85 -6.98 16.05
C THR A 389 -8.18 -6.75 14.57
N SER A 390 -8.08 -7.77 13.72
CA SER A 390 -8.13 -7.64 12.25
C SER A 390 -7.21 -6.54 11.70
N SER A 391 -6.06 -6.29 12.36
CA SER A 391 -5.14 -5.20 12.03
C SER A 391 -3.84 -5.68 11.37
N VAL A 392 -3.68 -6.98 11.14
CA VAL A 392 -2.46 -7.60 10.60
C VAL A 392 -2.75 -8.26 9.25
N GLN A 393 -1.80 -8.16 8.33
CA GLN A 393 -1.79 -8.94 7.09
C GLN A 393 -0.55 -9.81 7.01
N TYR A 394 -0.56 -10.77 6.09
CA TYR A 394 0.50 -11.73 5.87
C TYR A 394 0.94 -11.74 4.42
N GLU A 395 2.26 -11.78 4.20
CA GLU A 395 2.86 -11.93 2.87
C GLU A 395 3.89 -13.05 2.89
N ASN A 396 3.91 -13.83 1.84
CA ASN A 396 4.74 -15.03 1.73
C ASN A 396 6.20 -14.69 1.47
N ASP A 397 7.02 -14.72 2.52
CA ASP A 397 8.45 -14.46 2.42
C ASP A 397 9.17 -15.46 1.50
N ASP A 398 8.71 -16.71 1.44
CA ASP A 398 9.34 -17.77 0.67
C ASP A 398 9.19 -17.59 -0.86
N VAL A 399 8.13 -16.93 -1.34
CA VAL A 399 7.98 -16.59 -2.77
C VAL A 399 8.57 -15.21 -3.09
N MET A 400 8.67 -14.32 -2.10
CA MET A 400 9.17 -12.95 -2.29
C MET A 400 10.70 -12.87 -2.17
N LYS A 401 11.28 -13.51 -1.19
CA LYS A 401 12.72 -13.52 -0.93
C LYS A 401 13.60 -13.94 -2.15
N PRO A 402 13.24 -14.94 -2.96
CA PRO A 402 13.99 -15.27 -4.16
C PRO A 402 14.08 -14.13 -5.19
N VAL A 403 13.12 -13.20 -5.20
CA VAL A 403 13.06 -12.06 -6.12
C VAL A 403 13.73 -10.82 -5.53
N TRP A 404 13.47 -10.54 -4.25
CA TRP A 404 13.80 -9.26 -3.62
C TRP A 404 14.94 -9.35 -2.58
N GLY A 405 15.48 -10.56 -2.32
CA GLY A 405 16.41 -10.79 -1.20
C GLY A 405 15.69 -10.75 0.15
N ASP A 406 16.43 -10.65 1.25
CA ASP A 406 15.91 -10.65 2.62
C ASP A 406 15.75 -9.25 3.23
N ASP A 407 16.07 -8.20 2.49
CA ASP A 407 15.92 -6.80 2.92
C ASP A 407 15.03 -6.03 1.94
N TYR A 408 13.77 -6.40 1.89
CA TYR A 408 12.75 -5.72 1.10
C TYR A 408 11.68 -5.11 1.99
N SER A 409 11.00 -4.11 1.47
CA SER A 409 9.86 -3.42 2.09
C SER A 409 8.63 -3.52 1.22
N ILE A 410 7.46 -3.47 1.85
CA ILE A 410 6.18 -3.46 1.15
C ILE A 410 5.78 -2.02 0.84
N CYS A 411 5.69 -1.73 -0.45
CA CYS A 411 5.20 -0.46 -0.95
C CYS A 411 3.68 -0.43 -0.93
N CYS A 412 3.06 0.34 -0.06
CA CYS A 412 1.61 0.46 0.02
C CYS A 412 0.95 -0.79 0.64
N CYS A 413 0.34 -1.63 -0.19
CA CYS A 413 -0.50 -2.75 0.24
C CYS A 413 0.25 -4.08 0.21
N VAL A 414 0.77 -4.46 -0.96
CA VAL A 414 1.27 -5.83 -1.24
C VAL A 414 2.47 -5.85 -2.22
N SER A 415 2.95 -4.72 -2.67
CA SER A 415 4.05 -4.63 -3.63
C SER A 415 5.38 -4.57 -2.91
N ALA A 416 6.41 -5.27 -3.37
CA ALA A 416 7.74 -5.25 -2.76
C ALA A 416 8.76 -4.45 -3.55
N THR A 417 9.75 -3.89 -2.82
CA THR A 417 10.99 -3.33 -3.36
C THR A 417 12.15 -3.66 -2.43
N GLN A 418 13.37 -3.82 -2.98
CA GLN A 418 14.57 -3.90 -2.14
C GLN A 418 14.80 -2.56 -1.43
N THR A 419 14.84 -2.59 -0.10
CA THR A 419 14.93 -1.38 0.72
C THR A 419 16.22 -0.62 0.44
N GLY A 420 16.08 0.66 0.09
CA GLY A 420 17.21 1.53 -0.21
C GLY A 420 17.90 1.31 -1.56
N LYS A 421 17.50 0.31 -2.36
CA LYS A 421 18.11 -0.03 -3.66
C LYS A 421 17.17 0.13 -4.84
N GLU A 422 15.89 0.08 -4.60
CA GLU A 422 14.87 0.13 -5.62
C GLU A 422 13.82 1.19 -5.30
N MET A 423 13.14 1.65 -6.33
CA MET A 423 11.93 2.46 -6.24
C MET A 423 10.88 1.94 -7.20
N GLN A 424 9.62 2.16 -6.87
CA GLN A 424 8.50 1.75 -7.69
C GLN A 424 7.76 2.96 -8.25
N PHE A 425 7.63 3.04 -9.58
CA PHE A 425 6.68 3.95 -10.20
C PHE A 425 5.26 3.49 -9.94
N PHE A 426 4.47 4.36 -9.31
CA PHE A 426 3.09 4.04 -8.93
C PHE A 426 2.23 3.73 -10.16
N GLY A 427 1.53 2.59 -10.11
CA GLY A 427 0.60 2.17 -11.14
C GLY A 427 -0.84 2.63 -10.90
N ALA A 428 -1.65 2.28 -11.86
CA ALA A 428 -3.09 2.41 -11.86
C ALA A 428 -3.70 1.01 -12.10
N ARG A 429 -4.93 0.95 -12.61
CA ARG A 429 -5.58 -0.33 -12.96
C ARG A 429 -6.10 -0.29 -14.38
N ALA A 430 -5.81 -1.35 -15.13
CA ALA A 430 -6.50 -1.66 -16.38
C ALA A 430 -7.77 -2.45 -16.06
N ASN A 431 -8.93 -1.95 -16.48
CA ASN A 431 -10.21 -2.62 -16.26
C ASN A 431 -10.41 -3.70 -17.33
N LEU A 432 -9.94 -4.92 -17.06
CA LEU A 432 -10.04 -6.04 -17.99
C LEU A 432 -11.49 -6.49 -18.21
N ALA A 433 -12.40 -6.23 -17.27
CA ALA A 433 -13.82 -6.50 -17.44
C ALA A 433 -14.43 -5.60 -18.52
N LYS A 434 -14.17 -4.28 -18.50
CA LYS A 434 -14.59 -3.38 -19.61
C LYS A 434 -13.93 -3.76 -20.92
N CYS A 435 -12.65 -4.16 -20.88
CA CYS A 435 -11.92 -4.61 -22.06
C CYS A 435 -12.63 -5.81 -22.73
N LEU A 436 -13.13 -6.77 -21.94
CA LEU A 436 -13.94 -7.89 -22.46
C LEU A 436 -15.25 -7.40 -23.10
N LEU A 437 -15.96 -6.46 -22.46
CA LEU A 437 -17.18 -5.88 -23.01
C LEU A 437 -16.91 -5.10 -24.30
N TYR A 438 -15.77 -4.41 -24.40
CA TYR A 438 -15.35 -3.74 -25.65
C TYR A 438 -15.03 -4.77 -26.75
N ALA A 439 -14.40 -5.90 -26.40
CA ALA A 439 -14.18 -6.98 -27.34
C ALA A 439 -15.48 -7.52 -27.95
N ILE A 440 -16.52 -7.63 -27.16
CA ILE A 440 -17.87 -8.07 -27.59
C ILE A 440 -18.55 -6.97 -28.41
N ASN A 441 -18.46 -5.70 -28.02
CA ASN A 441 -19.16 -4.57 -28.61
C ASN A 441 -18.35 -3.78 -29.67
N GLY A 442 -17.24 -4.33 -30.19
CA GLY A 442 -16.47 -3.69 -31.26
C GLY A 442 -15.79 -2.39 -30.85
N GLY A 443 -15.35 -2.27 -29.60
CA GLY A 443 -14.64 -1.12 -29.05
C GLY A 443 -15.56 -0.01 -28.51
N VAL A 444 -16.88 -0.22 -28.51
CA VAL A 444 -17.86 0.74 -27.97
C VAL A 444 -18.03 0.52 -26.49
N ASP A 445 -17.99 1.60 -25.70
CA ASP A 445 -18.27 1.58 -24.28
C ASP A 445 -19.75 1.31 -24.02
N GLU A 446 -20.05 0.27 -23.28
CA GLU A 446 -21.41 -0.23 -23.04
C GLU A 446 -22.28 0.71 -22.19
N LYS A 447 -21.64 1.62 -21.42
CA LYS A 447 -22.32 2.60 -20.57
C LYS A 447 -22.50 3.96 -21.26
N LEU A 448 -21.44 4.42 -21.97
CA LEU A 448 -21.43 5.73 -22.63
C LEU A 448 -22.03 5.69 -24.02
N GLY A 449 -22.06 4.52 -24.69
CA GLY A 449 -22.46 4.38 -26.07
C GLY A 449 -21.48 5.00 -27.07
N GLU A 450 -20.23 5.26 -26.64
CA GLU A 450 -19.21 5.94 -27.43
C GLU A 450 -18.09 4.98 -27.84
N GLN A 451 -17.48 5.23 -29.03
CA GLN A 451 -16.30 4.52 -29.45
C GLN A 451 -15.09 4.96 -28.63
N VAL A 452 -14.58 4.05 -27.81
CA VAL A 452 -13.40 4.27 -26.93
C VAL A 452 -12.22 3.42 -27.40
N GLY A 453 -12.43 2.12 -27.59
CA GLY A 453 -11.42 1.20 -28.12
C GLY A 453 -11.35 1.22 -29.66
N PRO A 454 -10.42 0.46 -30.26
CA PRO A 454 -10.35 0.28 -31.71
C PRO A 454 -11.69 -0.22 -32.27
N ALA A 455 -12.11 0.40 -33.36
CA ALA A 455 -13.35 0.02 -34.04
C ALA A 455 -13.13 -1.23 -34.89
N TYR A 456 -13.98 -2.24 -34.67
CA TYR A 456 -14.11 -3.41 -35.54
C TYR A 456 -15.55 -3.97 -35.43
N ALA A 457 -15.87 -4.96 -36.25
CA ALA A 457 -17.20 -5.55 -36.24
C ALA A 457 -17.52 -6.18 -34.88
N PRO A 458 -18.59 -5.77 -34.20
CA PRO A 458 -19.02 -6.37 -32.95
C PRO A 458 -19.46 -7.82 -33.17
N ILE A 459 -19.58 -8.59 -32.09
CA ILE A 459 -20.18 -9.93 -32.14
C ILE A 459 -21.70 -9.74 -32.31
N THR A 460 -22.23 -10.30 -33.38
CA THR A 460 -23.70 -10.20 -33.70
C THR A 460 -24.46 -11.48 -33.41
N ALA A 461 -23.75 -12.58 -33.11
CA ALA A 461 -24.36 -13.86 -32.77
C ALA A 461 -25.29 -13.74 -31.54
N GLU A 462 -26.33 -14.55 -31.50
CA GLU A 462 -27.25 -14.62 -30.34
C GLU A 462 -26.54 -15.19 -29.09
N TYR A 463 -25.70 -16.18 -29.30
CA TYR A 463 -24.85 -16.81 -28.25
C TYR A 463 -23.40 -16.53 -28.51
N LEU A 464 -22.61 -16.31 -27.42
CA LEU A 464 -21.18 -16.08 -27.50
C LEU A 464 -20.44 -17.38 -27.82
N ASP A 465 -19.52 -17.33 -28.81
CA ASP A 465 -18.55 -18.39 -29.09
C ASP A 465 -17.23 -18.08 -28.40
N TYR A 466 -16.68 -19.06 -27.68
CA TYR A 466 -15.47 -18.87 -26.88
C TYR A 466 -14.25 -18.45 -27.75
N ASN A 467 -14.08 -19.10 -28.90
CA ASN A 467 -12.90 -18.82 -29.75
C ASN A 467 -13.00 -17.44 -30.41
N GLU A 468 -14.22 -17.04 -30.84
CA GLU A 468 -14.45 -15.69 -31.39
C GLU A 468 -14.22 -14.62 -30.33
N VAL A 469 -14.74 -14.79 -29.10
CA VAL A 469 -14.54 -13.87 -28.00
C VAL A 469 -13.07 -13.76 -27.66
N MET A 470 -12.34 -14.87 -27.51
CA MET A 470 -10.92 -14.87 -27.18
C MET A 470 -10.06 -14.18 -28.23
N ALA A 471 -10.35 -14.41 -29.53
CA ALA A 471 -9.61 -13.76 -30.62
C ALA A 471 -9.77 -12.23 -30.59
N LYS A 472 -11.00 -11.73 -30.34
CA LYS A 472 -11.28 -10.29 -30.22
C LYS A 472 -10.73 -9.71 -28.92
N TYR A 473 -10.82 -10.45 -27.83
CA TYR A 473 -10.33 -10.03 -26.52
C TYR A 473 -8.82 -9.90 -26.48
N ASP A 474 -8.08 -10.81 -27.13
CA ASP A 474 -6.63 -10.75 -27.25
C ASP A 474 -6.15 -9.45 -27.92
N VAL A 475 -6.79 -9.07 -29.03
CA VAL A 475 -6.51 -7.82 -29.77
C VAL A 475 -6.84 -6.60 -28.88
N MET A 476 -7.99 -6.63 -28.17
CA MET A 476 -8.41 -5.52 -27.33
C MET A 476 -7.48 -5.36 -26.10
N MET A 477 -7.04 -6.46 -25.50
CA MET A 477 -6.03 -6.43 -24.41
C MET A 477 -4.68 -5.87 -24.90
N ASP A 478 -4.24 -6.18 -26.13
CA ASP A 478 -2.99 -5.65 -26.66
C ASP A 478 -3.07 -4.13 -26.87
N TRP A 479 -4.17 -3.62 -27.40
CA TRP A 479 -4.43 -2.18 -27.49
C TRP A 479 -4.44 -1.54 -26.09
N LEU A 480 -5.19 -2.11 -25.14
CA LEU A 480 -5.29 -1.58 -23.79
C LEU A 480 -3.92 -1.54 -23.09
N ALA A 481 -3.10 -2.59 -23.23
CA ALA A 481 -1.76 -2.62 -22.66
C ALA A 481 -0.89 -1.46 -23.19
N GLY A 482 -0.95 -1.18 -24.50
CA GLY A 482 -0.22 -0.06 -25.11
C GLY A 482 -0.68 1.30 -24.60
N LEU A 483 -1.99 1.54 -24.58
CA LEU A 483 -2.57 2.79 -24.10
C LEU A 483 -2.30 3.01 -22.61
N TYR A 484 -2.46 1.96 -21.81
CA TYR A 484 -2.25 1.98 -20.36
C TYR A 484 -0.80 2.32 -20.00
N VAL A 485 0.19 1.66 -20.62
CA VAL A 485 1.61 1.96 -20.41
C VAL A 485 1.94 3.39 -20.84
N ASN A 486 1.40 3.87 -21.96
CA ASN A 486 1.64 5.24 -22.43
C ASN A 486 1.06 6.30 -21.49
N ILE A 487 -0.12 6.06 -20.91
CA ILE A 487 -0.71 6.94 -19.88
C ILE A 487 0.21 6.99 -18.67
N LEU A 488 0.68 5.84 -18.18
CA LEU A 488 1.57 5.78 -17.02
C LEU A 488 2.93 6.42 -17.29
N ASN A 489 3.53 6.20 -18.47
CA ASN A 489 4.78 6.85 -18.88
C ASN A 489 4.69 8.37 -18.78
N LEU A 490 3.58 8.93 -19.31
CA LEU A 490 3.34 10.36 -19.26
C LEU A 490 3.20 10.87 -17.82
N ILE A 491 2.42 10.15 -16.99
CA ILE A 491 2.21 10.50 -15.59
C ILE A 491 3.53 10.48 -14.83
N GLN A 492 4.34 9.43 -14.97
CA GLN A 492 5.61 9.29 -14.23
C GLN A 492 6.65 10.31 -14.68
N TYR A 493 6.72 10.63 -15.98
CA TYR A 493 7.57 11.71 -16.46
C TYR A 493 7.19 13.06 -15.81
N MET A 494 5.90 13.38 -15.77
CA MET A 494 5.43 14.65 -15.18
C MET A 494 5.58 14.67 -13.67
N HIS A 495 5.50 13.51 -13.02
CA HIS A 495 5.75 13.39 -11.58
C HIS A 495 7.22 13.69 -11.25
N ASP A 496 8.16 13.04 -11.90
CA ASP A 496 9.59 13.30 -11.71
C ASP A 496 9.95 14.75 -11.99
N LYS A 497 9.28 15.38 -12.97
CA LYS A 497 9.60 16.75 -13.37
C LYS A 497 9.05 17.83 -12.44
N TYR A 498 7.85 17.64 -11.91
CA TYR A 498 7.12 18.68 -11.17
C TYR A 498 6.87 18.36 -9.70
N TYR A 499 7.10 17.11 -9.29
CA TYR A 499 6.86 16.67 -7.93
C TYR A 499 7.83 15.57 -7.47
N TYR A 500 9.11 15.74 -7.77
CA TYR A 500 10.14 14.78 -7.40
C TYR A 500 10.25 14.62 -5.88
N GLU A 501 10.30 13.38 -5.41
CA GLU A 501 10.27 13.00 -3.99
C GLU A 501 11.69 12.97 -3.38
N ALA A 502 12.36 14.12 -3.38
CA ALA A 502 13.78 14.25 -3.05
C ALA A 502 14.16 13.76 -1.65
N ALA A 503 13.27 13.94 -0.64
CA ALA A 503 13.56 13.54 0.74
C ALA A 503 13.63 12.01 0.88
N GLU A 504 12.73 11.26 0.23
CA GLU A 504 12.80 9.79 0.21
C GLU A 504 13.95 9.30 -0.65
N MET A 505 14.10 9.85 -1.87
CA MET A 505 15.16 9.45 -2.79
C MET A 505 16.56 9.73 -2.26
N ALA A 506 16.72 10.68 -1.33
CA ALA A 506 17.98 10.91 -0.61
C ALA A 506 18.39 9.72 0.27
N LEU A 507 17.44 8.89 0.66
CA LEU A 507 17.62 7.69 1.50
C LEU A 507 17.61 6.39 0.68
N ILE A 508 17.77 6.50 -0.64
CA ILE A 508 17.89 5.38 -1.59
C ILE A 508 19.23 5.54 -2.34
N ASP A 509 19.77 4.45 -2.85
CA ASP A 509 20.99 4.47 -3.66
C ASP A 509 20.78 5.33 -4.92
N THR A 510 21.84 6.00 -5.34
CA THR A 510 21.76 6.88 -6.52
C THR A 510 21.52 6.10 -7.81
N GLU A 511 22.16 4.94 -7.95
CA GLU A 511 21.86 3.97 -9.00
C GLU A 511 20.72 3.07 -8.56
N VAL A 512 19.49 3.51 -8.83
CA VAL A 512 18.27 2.86 -8.38
C VAL A 512 17.68 1.99 -9.49
N ARG A 513 17.36 0.73 -9.16
CA ARG A 513 16.51 -0.10 -10.01
C ARG A 513 15.06 0.39 -9.89
N ARG A 514 14.39 0.53 -11.03
CA ARG A 514 13.01 1.03 -11.07
C ARG A 514 12.06 -0.05 -11.52
N THR A 515 11.01 -0.31 -10.74
CA THR A 515 9.88 -1.11 -11.16
C THR A 515 8.75 -0.21 -11.66
N PHE A 516 7.93 -0.75 -12.56
CA PHE A 516 6.81 -0.06 -13.19
C PHE A 516 5.52 -0.79 -12.84
N ALA A 517 4.87 -0.33 -11.78
CA ALA A 517 3.68 -0.99 -11.25
C ALA A 517 2.51 -0.87 -12.22
N THR A 518 1.94 -2.00 -12.58
CA THR A 518 0.68 -2.12 -13.31
C THR A 518 -0.33 -2.91 -12.50
N GLY A 519 -1.59 -2.99 -12.92
CA GLY A 519 -2.58 -3.74 -12.19
C GLY A 519 -3.86 -4.02 -12.96
N ILE A 520 -4.53 -5.07 -12.52
CA ILE A 520 -5.76 -5.59 -13.12
C ILE A 520 -6.94 -5.30 -12.21
N ALA A 521 -8.05 -4.79 -12.78
CA ALA A 521 -9.36 -4.70 -12.13
C ALA A 521 -10.37 -5.62 -12.83
N GLY A 522 -11.30 -6.21 -12.05
CA GLY A 522 -12.35 -7.10 -12.54
C GLY A 522 -11.86 -8.52 -12.86
N PHE A 523 -10.73 -8.94 -12.28
CA PHE A 523 -10.04 -10.19 -12.60
C PHE A 523 -10.96 -11.42 -12.52
N SER A 524 -11.53 -11.71 -11.36
CA SER A 524 -12.36 -12.91 -11.14
C SER A 524 -13.62 -12.90 -12.00
N HIS A 525 -14.22 -11.73 -12.24
CA HIS A 525 -15.40 -11.61 -13.13
C HIS A 525 -15.05 -11.91 -14.59
N VAL A 526 -13.84 -11.57 -15.04
CA VAL A 526 -13.37 -11.96 -16.38
C VAL A 526 -13.17 -13.46 -16.45
N VAL A 527 -12.52 -14.05 -15.44
CA VAL A 527 -12.30 -15.50 -15.36
C VAL A 527 -13.64 -16.25 -15.43
N ASP A 528 -14.59 -15.89 -14.58
CA ASP A 528 -15.89 -16.53 -14.53
C ASP A 528 -16.69 -16.28 -15.82
N SER A 529 -16.58 -15.11 -16.44
CA SER A 529 -17.20 -14.81 -17.74
C SER A 529 -16.64 -15.69 -18.86
N LEU A 530 -15.33 -15.84 -18.94
CA LEU A 530 -14.70 -16.72 -19.93
C LEU A 530 -15.05 -18.19 -19.68
N SER A 531 -15.15 -18.58 -18.42
CA SER A 531 -15.61 -19.91 -18.04
C SER A 531 -17.06 -20.16 -18.44
N ALA A 532 -17.96 -19.20 -18.19
CA ALA A 532 -19.36 -19.29 -18.61
C ALA A 532 -19.49 -19.42 -20.13
N ILE A 533 -18.75 -18.60 -20.90
CA ILE A 533 -18.75 -18.67 -22.37
C ILE A 533 -18.21 -20.02 -22.88
N LYS A 534 -17.24 -20.61 -22.17
CA LYS A 534 -16.60 -21.87 -22.58
C LYS A 534 -17.43 -23.12 -22.24
N TYR A 535 -18.13 -23.13 -21.10
CA TYR A 535 -18.73 -24.33 -20.52
C TYR A 535 -20.26 -24.28 -20.44
N ALA A 536 -20.89 -23.10 -20.58
CA ALA A 536 -22.32 -22.92 -20.64
C ALA A 536 -22.74 -22.27 -21.98
N LYS A 537 -23.98 -21.86 -22.11
CA LYS A 537 -24.47 -21.05 -23.23
C LYS A 537 -24.78 -19.65 -22.73
N VAL A 538 -24.10 -18.66 -23.26
CA VAL A 538 -24.28 -17.25 -22.88
C VAL A 538 -24.97 -16.51 -24.02
N LYS A 539 -26.23 -16.15 -23.81
CA LYS A 539 -27.06 -15.40 -24.75
C LYS A 539 -26.86 -13.90 -24.54
N CYS A 540 -26.69 -13.18 -25.63
CA CYS A 540 -26.52 -11.71 -25.63
C CYS A 540 -27.89 -11.01 -25.66
N ILE A 541 -28.09 -10.10 -24.69
CA ILE A 541 -29.24 -9.19 -24.67
C ILE A 541 -28.76 -7.82 -25.15
N ARG A 542 -29.38 -7.31 -26.22
CA ARG A 542 -29.01 -6.06 -26.91
C ARG A 542 -30.01 -4.94 -26.69
N ASN A 543 -29.51 -3.71 -26.59
CA ASN A 543 -30.30 -2.51 -26.62
C ASN A 543 -30.72 -2.13 -28.07
N GLU A 544 -31.44 -1.03 -28.22
CA GLU A 544 -31.93 -0.53 -29.52
C GLU A 544 -30.81 -0.16 -30.50
N GLN A 545 -29.59 0.15 -29.98
CA GLN A 545 -28.40 0.44 -30.79
C GLN A 545 -27.62 -0.83 -31.16
N GLY A 546 -28.08 -2.00 -30.74
CA GLY A 546 -27.41 -3.28 -30.99
C GLY A 546 -26.26 -3.60 -30.05
N LEU A 547 -25.97 -2.77 -29.04
CA LEU A 547 -24.97 -3.04 -28.03
C LEU A 547 -25.44 -4.13 -27.07
N VAL A 548 -24.58 -5.08 -26.75
CA VAL A 548 -24.82 -6.07 -25.70
C VAL A 548 -24.72 -5.39 -24.34
N THR A 549 -25.82 -5.40 -23.59
CA THR A 549 -25.96 -4.70 -22.31
C THR A 549 -26.31 -5.63 -21.14
N ASP A 550 -26.76 -6.86 -21.44
CA ASP A 550 -27.00 -7.90 -20.42
C ASP A 550 -26.84 -9.30 -21.03
N TYR A 551 -26.88 -10.33 -20.21
CA TYR A 551 -26.65 -11.72 -20.60
C TYR A 551 -27.63 -12.66 -19.89
N GLU A 552 -28.07 -13.70 -20.63
CA GLU A 552 -28.77 -14.85 -20.05
C GLU A 552 -27.86 -16.07 -20.15
N ILE A 553 -27.73 -16.83 -19.05
CA ILE A 553 -26.83 -17.99 -18.99
C ILE A 553 -27.67 -19.25 -18.84
N GLU A 554 -27.49 -20.19 -19.78
CA GLU A 554 -28.12 -21.49 -19.77
C GLU A 554 -27.08 -22.58 -19.45
N GLY A 555 -27.27 -23.28 -18.33
CA GLY A 555 -26.39 -24.35 -17.84
C GLY A 555 -25.42 -23.86 -16.77
N ASP A 556 -24.70 -24.82 -16.17
CA ASP A 556 -23.72 -24.60 -15.14
C ASP A 556 -22.30 -24.46 -15.74
N PHE A 557 -21.43 -23.72 -15.05
CA PHE A 557 -20.04 -23.57 -15.42
C PHE A 557 -19.13 -23.53 -14.17
N PRO A 558 -17.87 -23.98 -14.28
CA PRO A 558 -16.92 -23.91 -13.17
C PRO A 558 -16.61 -22.45 -12.84
N LYS A 559 -16.57 -22.13 -11.54
CA LYS A 559 -16.27 -20.78 -11.05
C LYS A 559 -14.96 -20.78 -10.29
N TYR A 560 -14.20 -19.72 -10.47
CA TYR A 560 -12.97 -19.45 -9.73
C TYR A 560 -13.27 -19.33 -8.22
N GLY A 561 -12.40 -19.95 -7.39
CA GLY A 561 -12.57 -20.00 -5.95
C GLY A 561 -13.15 -21.30 -5.41
N ASN A 562 -13.16 -22.39 -6.20
CA ASN A 562 -13.67 -23.69 -5.82
C ASN A 562 -12.66 -24.84 -6.05
N ASP A 563 -11.38 -24.50 -6.26
CA ASP A 563 -10.31 -25.45 -6.56
C ASP A 563 -10.60 -26.30 -7.82
N ASP A 564 -11.18 -25.67 -8.84
CA ASP A 564 -11.52 -26.29 -10.12
C ASP A 564 -10.55 -25.78 -11.20
N ASP A 565 -9.65 -26.66 -11.65
CA ASP A 565 -8.62 -26.33 -12.65
C ASP A 565 -9.19 -25.77 -13.95
N ARG A 566 -10.45 -26.10 -14.32
CA ARG A 566 -11.09 -25.56 -15.52
C ARG A 566 -11.29 -24.06 -15.46
N ALA A 567 -11.53 -23.49 -14.27
CA ALA A 567 -11.62 -22.04 -14.03
C ALA A 567 -10.26 -21.45 -13.65
N ASP A 568 -9.49 -22.14 -12.80
CA ASP A 568 -8.22 -21.66 -12.27
C ASP A 568 -7.16 -21.53 -13.38
N ASP A 569 -7.13 -22.43 -14.38
CA ASP A 569 -6.25 -22.32 -15.55
C ASP A 569 -6.58 -21.08 -16.40
N ILE A 570 -7.86 -20.68 -16.51
CA ILE A 570 -8.26 -19.44 -17.18
C ILE A 570 -7.69 -18.22 -16.42
N ALA A 571 -7.71 -18.27 -15.09
CA ALA A 571 -7.16 -17.21 -14.25
C ALA A 571 -5.65 -17.04 -14.44
N VAL A 572 -4.89 -18.13 -14.44
CA VAL A 572 -3.44 -18.12 -14.66
C VAL A 572 -3.10 -17.61 -16.07
N GLU A 573 -3.81 -18.07 -17.10
CA GLU A 573 -3.59 -17.64 -18.48
C GLU A 573 -3.92 -16.17 -18.71
N LEU A 574 -5.00 -15.66 -18.10
CA LEU A 574 -5.38 -14.25 -18.18
C LEU A 574 -4.28 -13.35 -17.61
N LEU A 575 -3.76 -13.69 -16.42
CA LEU A 575 -2.68 -12.96 -15.77
C LEU A 575 -1.43 -12.95 -16.65
N ARG A 576 -0.98 -14.12 -17.12
CA ARG A 576 0.19 -14.29 -17.97
C ARG A 576 0.06 -13.48 -19.27
N SER A 577 -1.05 -13.66 -19.97
CA SER A 577 -1.29 -13.03 -21.29
C SER A 577 -1.25 -11.50 -21.20
N PHE A 578 -1.87 -10.90 -20.18
CA PHE A 578 -1.88 -9.45 -20.04
C PHE A 578 -0.50 -8.89 -19.67
N LEU A 579 0.23 -9.53 -18.76
CA LEU A 579 1.60 -9.10 -18.40
C LEU A 579 2.55 -9.19 -19.61
N GLU A 580 2.47 -10.27 -20.42
CA GLU A 580 3.28 -10.39 -21.63
C GLU A 580 3.04 -9.24 -22.62
N LYS A 581 1.80 -8.77 -22.74
CA LYS A 581 1.46 -7.62 -23.58
C LYS A 581 2.06 -6.31 -23.02
N ILE A 582 2.04 -6.13 -21.73
CA ILE A 582 2.66 -4.98 -21.05
C ILE A 582 4.19 -5.00 -21.22
N LYS A 583 4.85 -6.15 -21.03
CA LYS A 583 6.32 -6.30 -21.17
C LYS A 583 6.86 -5.98 -22.57
N ARG A 584 6.03 -6.01 -23.60
CA ARG A 584 6.41 -5.61 -24.97
C ARG A 584 6.49 -4.09 -25.16
N ARG A 585 6.06 -3.29 -24.19
CA ARG A 585 5.94 -1.83 -24.30
C ARG A 585 7.15 -1.13 -23.67
N HIS A 586 7.51 0.01 -24.25
CA HIS A 586 8.53 0.87 -23.65
C HIS A 586 7.99 1.53 -22.39
N THR A 587 8.72 1.45 -21.30
CA THR A 587 8.41 2.05 -20.00
C THR A 587 9.31 3.24 -19.70
N TYR A 588 8.80 4.21 -18.98
CA TYR A 588 9.55 5.40 -18.57
C TYR A 588 10.83 5.00 -17.81
N ARG A 589 11.98 5.58 -18.23
CA ARG A 589 13.33 5.31 -17.69
C ARG A 589 13.70 3.82 -17.70
N ASN A 590 13.20 3.07 -18.68
CA ASN A 590 13.41 1.63 -18.84
C ASN A 590 13.09 0.82 -17.57
N SER A 591 12.10 1.27 -16.80
CA SER A 591 11.65 0.58 -15.60
C SER A 591 11.06 -0.80 -15.90
N GLU A 592 11.23 -1.75 -15.00
CA GLU A 592 10.79 -3.13 -15.19
C GLU A 592 9.28 -3.25 -14.88
N PRO A 593 8.45 -3.68 -15.85
CA PRO A 593 7.02 -3.86 -15.60
C PRO A 593 6.73 -4.97 -14.59
N THR A 594 5.97 -4.63 -13.57
CA THR A 594 5.34 -5.55 -12.63
C THR A 594 3.82 -5.50 -12.80
N THR A 595 3.10 -6.49 -12.30
CA THR A 595 1.63 -6.53 -12.37
C THR A 595 1.07 -6.94 -11.01
N SER A 596 -0.07 -6.35 -10.65
CA SER A 596 -0.84 -6.72 -9.47
C SER A 596 -2.26 -7.16 -9.82
N ILE A 597 -2.80 -8.04 -8.98
CA ILE A 597 -4.23 -8.30 -8.89
C ILE A 597 -4.70 -7.69 -7.58
N LEU A 598 -4.94 -6.37 -7.63
CA LEU A 598 -5.25 -5.57 -6.44
C LEU A 598 -6.15 -4.39 -6.83
N THR A 599 -7.31 -4.27 -6.21
CA THR A 599 -8.24 -3.16 -6.46
C THR A 599 -8.38 -2.18 -5.32
N ILE A 600 -7.88 -2.53 -4.13
CA ILE A 600 -8.16 -1.77 -2.90
C ILE A 600 -9.69 -1.73 -2.69
N THR A 601 -10.27 -0.67 -2.13
CA THR A 601 -11.72 -0.46 -2.09
C THR A 601 -12.29 0.16 -3.38
N SER A 602 -11.43 0.40 -4.34
CA SER A 602 -11.82 0.94 -5.66
C SER A 602 -12.62 -0.04 -6.52
N ASN A 603 -12.70 -1.33 -6.10
CA ASN A 603 -13.57 -2.34 -6.70
C ASN A 603 -15.03 -1.86 -6.84
N VAL A 604 -15.52 -1.08 -5.87
CA VAL A 604 -16.85 -0.46 -5.90
C VAL A 604 -16.97 0.53 -7.07
N VAL A 605 -16.02 1.47 -7.18
CA VAL A 605 -16.01 2.50 -8.23
C VAL A 605 -15.84 1.88 -9.62
N TYR A 606 -14.96 0.89 -9.75
CA TYR A 606 -14.71 0.21 -11.03
C TYR A 606 -15.91 -0.60 -11.47
N GLY A 607 -16.56 -1.29 -10.52
CA GLY A 607 -17.80 -2.02 -10.79
C GLY A 607 -18.94 -1.11 -11.24
N LYS A 608 -19.11 0.06 -10.62
CA LYS A 608 -20.08 1.08 -11.03
C LYS A 608 -19.86 1.62 -12.44
N ALA A 609 -18.65 1.62 -12.91
CA ALA A 609 -18.31 2.06 -14.26
C ALA A 609 -18.51 0.97 -15.33
N THR A 610 -18.81 -0.27 -14.94
CA THR A 610 -18.83 -1.45 -15.82
C THR A 610 -20.24 -2.04 -15.94
N GLY A 611 -20.65 -2.37 -17.17
CA GLY A 611 -21.92 -3.02 -17.50
C GLY A 611 -22.06 -4.43 -16.95
N ALA A 612 -23.18 -5.10 -17.29
CA ALA A 612 -23.38 -6.50 -16.97
C ALA A 612 -22.33 -7.39 -17.66
N MET A 613 -22.02 -8.55 -17.08
CA MET A 613 -20.99 -9.43 -17.58
C MET A 613 -21.50 -10.86 -17.83
N PRO A 614 -20.83 -11.62 -18.70
CA PRO A 614 -21.21 -12.98 -19.06
C PRO A 614 -21.23 -14.00 -17.91
N ASP A 615 -20.61 -13.69 -16.75
CA ASP A 615 -20.68 -14.49 -15.52
C ASP A 615 -22.00 -14.35 -14.74
N GLY A 616 -22.90 -13.46 -15.19
CA GLY A 616 -24.17 -13.13 -14.53
C GLY A 616 -24.08 -11.93 -13.58
N ARG A 617 -22.92 -11.30 -13.45
CA ARG A 617 -22.77 -10.04 -12.70
C ARG A 617 -23.65 -8.97 -13.31
N LYS A 618 -24.46 -8.31 -12.48
CA LYS A 618 -25.33 -7.23 -12.92
C LYS A 618 -24.58 -5.92 -13.14
N ALA A 619 -25.07 -5.14 -14.11
CA ALA A 619 -24.50 -3.85 -14.42
C ALA A 619 -24.37 -2.95 -13.18
N TYR A 620 -23.25 -2.24 -13.09
CA TYR A 620 -22.98 -1.22 -12.08
C TYR A 620 -22.87 -1.71 -10.64
N THR A 621 -22.81 -3.03 -10.40
CA THR A 621 -22.52 -3.60 -9.09
C THR A 621 -21.00 -3.64 -8.81
N PRO A 622 -20.54 -3.63 -7.55
CA PRO A 622 -19.13 -3.75 -7.23
C PRO A 622 -18.46 -4.98 -7.84
N PHE A 623 -17.17 -4.88 -8.17
CA PHE A 623 -16.34 -6.06 -8.43
C PHE A 623 -15.95 -6.75 -7.13
N ALA A 624 -15.59 -8.03 -7.20
CA ALA A 624 -14.83 -8.66 -6.13
C ALA A 624 -13.45 -7.95 -5.98
N PRO A 625 -12.92 -7.78 -4.75
CA PRO A 625 -11.67 -7.07 -4.54
C PRO A 625 -10.45 -7.95 -4.90
N GLY A 626 -9.49 -7.37 -5.61
CA GLY A 626 -8.19 -8.02 -5.87
C GLY A 626 -8.31 -9.38 -6.53
N GLY A 627 -7.61 -10.35 -5.97
CA GLY A 627 -7.60 -11.76 -6.41
C GLY A 627 -8.71 -12.62 -5.79
N ASN A 628 -9.62 -12.02 -5.01
CA ASN A 628 -10.73 -12.76 -4.44
C ASN A 628 -11.68 -13.29 -5.53
N PRO A 629 -12.27 -14.47 -5.32
CA PRO A 629 -13.37 -14.97 -6.16
C PRO A 629 -14.55 -14.01 -6.22
N SER A 630 -15.35 -14.14 -7.28
CA SER A 630 -16.58 -13.35 -7.46
C SER A 630 -17.58 -13.63 -6.33
N TYR A 631 -18.37 -12.62 -5.95
CA TYR A 631 -19.36 -12.77 -4.88
C TYR A 631 -20.32 -13.94 -5.15
N GLY A 632 -20.44 -14.85 -4.19
CA GLY A 632 -21.26 -16.04 -4.28
C GLY A 632 -20.70 -17.15 -5.17
N ALA A 633 -19.48 -17.03 -5.68
CA ALA A 633 -18.80 -18.08 -6.43
C ALA A 633 -18.23 -19.18 -5.51
N GLU A 634 -17.76 -18.82 -4.32
CA GLU A 634 -17.13 -19.70 -3.33
C GLU A 634 -18.17 -20.58 -2.64
N THR A 635 -18.32 -21.81 -3.11
CA THR A 635 -19.32 -22.77 -2.60
C THR A 635 -18.71 -23.99 -1.92
N HIS A 636 -17.38 -24.19 -2.04
CA HIS A 636 -16.66 -25.35 -1.52
C HIS A 636 -15.84 -25.09 -0.24
N GLY A 637 -16.08 -23.96 0.44
CA GLY A 637 -15.43 -23.61 1.70
C GLY A 637 -14.13 -22.82 1.55
N LEU A 638 -13.54 -22.46 2.69
CA LEU A 638 -12.35 -21.60 2.76
C LEU A 638 -11.15 -22.20 2.03
N LEU A 639 -10.86 -23.47 2.29
CA LEU A 639 -9.65 -24.12 1.75
C LEU A 639 -9.69 -24.19 0.22
N ALA A 640 -10.85 -24.48 -0.38
CA ALA A 640 -11.00 -24.49 -1.82
C ALA A 640 -10.80 -23.09 -2.42
N SER A 641 -11.31 -22.04 -1.77
CA SER A 641 -11.08 -20.65 -2.18
C SER A 641 -9.60 -20.30 -2.13
N LEU A 642 -8.92 -20.63 -1.03
CA LEU A 642 -7.49 -20.40 -0.87
C LEU A 642 -6.66 -21.17 -1.91
N ASN A 643 -6.99 -22.43 -2.20
CA ASN A 643 -6.30 -23.25 -3.20
C ASN A 643 -6.40 -22.62 -4.61
N SER A 644 -7.56 -22.12 -5.02
CA SER A 644 -7.70 -21.43 -6.31
C SER A 644 -6.79 -20.21 -6.40
N VAL A 645 -6.74 -19.37 -5.34
CA VAL A 645 -5.88 -18.19 -5.31
C VAL A 645 -4.40 -18.57 -5.29
N ALA A 646 -4.02 -19.64 -4.57
CA ALA A 646 -2.64 -20.12 -4.48
C ALA A 646 -2.06 -20.58 -5.83
N LYS A 647 -2.90 -20.98 -6.78
CA LYS A 647 -2.48 -21.35 -8.15
C LYS A 647 -2.01 -20.16 -8.99
N LEU A 648 -2.32 -18.92 -8.58
CA LEU A 648 -1.84 -17.72 -9.28
C LEU A 648 -0.35 -17.51 -9.02
N PRO A 649 0.53 -17.63 -10.04
CA PRO A 649 1.96 -17.60 -9.82
C PRO A 649 2.45 -16.19 -9.49
N TYR A 650 3.13 -16.02 -8.36
CA TYR A 650 3.67 -14.73 -7.93
C TYR A 650 4.62 -14.10 -8.96
N HIS A 651 5.43 -14.90 -9.64
CA HIS A 651 6.37 -14.39 -10.67
C HIS A 651 5.70 -13.70 -11.86
N TRP A 652 4.39 -13.90 -12.08
CA TRP A 652 3.58 -13.15 -13.05
C TRP A 652 2.91 -11.91 -12.43
N ALA A 653 2.93 -11.78 -11.11
CA ALA A 653 2.26 -10.73 -10.38
C ALA A 653 3.16 -10.12 -9.29
N LEU A 654 4.37 -9.68 -9.67
CA LEU A 654 5.38 -9.16 -8.74
C LEU A 654 4.95 -7.87 -8.01
N ASP A 655 3.89 -7.20 -8.48
CA ASP A 655 3.26 -6.07 -7.78
C ASP A 655 2.13 -6.53 -6.83
N GLY A 656 1.94 -7.84 -6.68
CA GLY A 656 1.16 -8.50 -5.64
C GLY A 656 -0.20 -9.03 -6.04
N ILE A 657 -0.67 -10.02 -5.28
CA ILE A 657 -1.99 -10.67 -5.41
C ILE A 657 -2.72 -10.51 -4.09
N SER A 658 -3.67 -9.58 -4.01
CA SER A 658 -4.44 -9.36 -2.79
C SER A 658 -5.52 -10.42 -2.61
N ASN A 659 -5.53 -11.07 -1.45
CA ASN A 659 -6.58 -11.99 -1.01
C ASN A 659 -7.06 -11.59 0.38
N THR A 660 -8.37 -11.46 0.57
CA THR A 660 -8.99 -11.07 1.85
C THR A 660 -10.07 -12.08 2.20
N GLN A 661 -9.92 -12.75 3.33
CA GLN A 661 -10.87 -13.74 3.81
C GLN A 661 -11.54 -13.30 5.11
N THR A 662 -12.84 -13.51 5.20
CA THR A 662 -13.61 -13.33 6.43
C THR A 662 -14.04 -14.70 6.94
N ILE A 663 -13.65 -15.01 8.17
CA ILE A 663 -13.84 -16.31 8.78
C ILE A 663 -14.70 -16.13 10.03
N ASN A 664 -15.78 -16.91 10.12
CA ASN A 664 -16.55 -16.97 11.35
C ASN A 664 -15.68 -17.58 12.45
N PRO A 665 -15.60 -17.01 13.65
CA PRO A 665 -14.77 -17.55 14.75
C PRO A 665 -14.98 -19.02 15.02
N ASP A 666 -16.22 -19.52 14.95
CA ASP A 666 -16.55 -20.91 15.20
C ASP A 666 -15.99 -21.88 14.15
N ALA A 667 -15.71 -21.39 12.92
CA ALA A 667 -15.04 -22.19 11.90
C ALA A 667 -13.57 -22.47 12.26
N LEU A 668 -12.93 -21.55 13.00
CA LEU A 668 -11.56 -21.78 13.50
C LEU A 668 -11.49 -22.57 14.78
N GLY A 669 -12.59 -22.71 15.54
CA GLY A 669 -12.64 -23.47 16.79
C GLY A 669 -13.40 -22.75 17.91
N HIS A 670 -13.56 -23.45 19.03
CA HIS A 670 -14.38 -22.99 20.15
C HIS A 670 -13.56 -22.42 21.33
N SER A 671 -12.24 -22.59 21.30
CA SER A 671 -11.31 -21.98 22.26
C SER A 671 -10.30 -21.08 21.55
N GLU A 672 -9.68 -20.16 22.29
CA GLU A 672 -8.63 -19.28 21.76
C GLU A 672 -7.47 -20.09 21.17
N GLY A 673 -6.98 -21.08 21.91
CA GLY A 673 -5.87 -21.93 21.44
C GLY A 673 -6.20 -22.74 20.19
N GLU A 674 -7.44 -23.24 20.06
CA GLU A 674 -7.89 -23.90 18.82
C GLU A 674 -7.91 -22.93 17.65
N ARG A 675 -8.46 -21.73 17.83
CA ARG A 675 -8.56 -20.71 16.78
C ARG A 675 -7.18 -20.29 16.30
N VAL A 676 -6.26 -20.02 17.22
CA VAL A 676 -4.87 -19.67 16.90
C VAL A 676 -4.19 -20.79 16.13
N ASN A 677 -4.24 -22.02 16.66
CA ASN A 677 -3.60 -23.17 16.02
C ASN A 677 -4.16 -23.45 14.63
N ASN A 678 -5.48 -23.40 14.46
CA ASN A 678 -6.12 -23.67 13.18
C ASN A 678 -5.84 -22.56 12.16
N LEU A 679 -5.79 -21.29 12.57
CA LEU A 679 -5.38 -20.21 11.69
C LEU A 679 -3.93 -20.37 11.22
N VAL A 680 -3.01 -20.74 12.11
CA VAL A 680 -1.61 -21.02 11.74
C VAL A 680 -1.54 -22.15 10.72
N GLN A 681 -2.28 -23.25 10.92
CA GLN A 681 -2.28 -24.38 9.98
C GLN A 681 -2.86 -24.01 8.61
N VAL A 682 -3.92 -23.20 8.58
CA VAL A 682 -4.49 -22.67 7.32
C VAL A 682 -3.45 -21.82 6.59
N MET A 683 -2.73 -20.95 7.30
CA MET A 683 -1.69 -20.11 6.70
C MET A 683 -0.48 -20.92 6.24
N ASP A 684 0.00 -21.86 7.05
CA ASP A 684 1.10 -22.75 6.64
C ASP A 684 0.71 -23.49 5.34
N GLY A 685 -0.47 -24.11 5.28
CA GLY A 685 -0.93 -24.83 4.10
C GLY A 685 -1.16 -23.93 2.87
N TYR A 686 -1.62 -22.70 3.05
CA TYR A 686 -1.84 -21.75 1.97
C TYR A 686 -0.52 -21.22 1.39
N PHE A 687 0.40 -20.80 2.25
CA PHE A 687 1.66 -20.22 1.82
C PHE A 687 2.65 -21.27 1.29
N ASP A 688 2.65 -22.48 1.83
CA ASP A 688 3.48 -23.60 1.32
C ASP A 688 3.10 -24.00 -0.12
N GLN A 689 1.87 -23.71 -0.58
CA GLN A 689 1.45 -23.86 -1.97
C GLN A 689 1.98 -22.76 -2.91
N GLY A 690 2.67 -21.75 -2.38
CA GLY A 690 3.21 -20.62 -3.17
C GLY A 690 2.27 -19.44 -3.30
N ALA A 691 1.20 -19.37 -2.51
CA ALA A 691 0.34 -18.18 -2.42
C ALA A 691 1.12 -16.96 -1.95
N HIS A 692 0.68 -15.76 -2.37
CA HIS A 692 1.43 -14.53 -2.09
C HIS A 692 0.99 -13.82 -0.80
N HIS A 693 -0.31 -13.56 -0.63
CA HIS A 693 -0.79 -12.63 0.39
C HIS A 693 -2.11 -13.10 1.00
N LEU A 694 -2.31 -12.78 2.29
CA LEU A 694 -3.56 -13.02 2.99
C LEU A 694 -3.90 -11.89 3.97
N ASN A 695 -5.08 -11.32 3.82
CA ASN A 695 -5.79 -10.57 4.85
C ASN A 695 -6.77 -11.50 5.56
N VAL A 696 -6.80 -11.45 6.90
CA VAL A 696 -7.72 -12.25 7.71
C VAL A 696 -8.60 -11.34 8.55
N ASN A 697 -9.91 -11.54 8.43
CA ASN A 697 -10.93 -11.01 9.34
C ASN A 697 -11.56 -12.17 10.11
N VAL A 698 -11.66 -12.06 11.43
CA VAL A 698 -12.27 -13.11 12.25
C VAL A 698 -13.44 -12.52 13.02
N PHE A 699 -14.60 -12.51 12.40
CA PHE A 699 -15.87 -12.07 12.99
C PHE A 699 -17.06 -12.56 12.16
N GLY A 700 -18.27 -12.56 12.75
CA GLY A 700 -19.50 -12.87 12.04
C GLY A 700 -20.09 -11.65 11.31
N THR A 701 -20.91 -11.91 10.30
CA THR A 701 -21.63 -10.86 9.53
C THR A 701 -22.54 -10.02 10.42
N GLU A 702 -23.06 -10.58 11.50
CA GLU A 702 -23.94 -9.91 12.45
C GLU A 702 -23.26 -8.71 13.12
N LYS A 703 -21.95 -8.81 13.40
CA LYS A 703 -21.17 -7.69 13.96
C LYS A 703 -21.05 -6.53 12.98
N LEU A 704 -20.89 -6.82 11.69
CA LEU A 704 -20.84 -5.78 10.64
C LEU A 704 -22.18 -5.07 10.50
N LEU A 705 -23.30 -5.82 10.52
CA LEU A 705 -24.64 -5.26 10.47
C LEU A 705 -24.93 -4.37 11.66
N ASP A 706 -24.62 -4.82 12.88
CA ASP A 706 -24.80 -4.01 14.10
C ASP A 706 -23.92 -2.75 14.07
N ALA A 707 -22.66 -2.86 13.64
CA ALA A 707 -21.76 -1.70 13.51
C ALA A 707 -22.23 -0.69 12.44
N MET A 708 -22.89 -1.16 11.36
CA MET A 708 -23.47 -0.30 10.33
C MET A 708 -24.72 0.43 10.83
N GLU A 709 -25.56 -0.25 11.64
CA GLU A 709 -26.80 0.30 12.19
C GLU A 709 -26.55 1.20 13.42
N HIS A 710 -25.51 0.90 14.21
CA HIS A 710 -25.18 1.56 15.46
C HIS A 710 -23.73 2.05 15.54
N PRO A 711 -23.27 2.90 14.58
CA PRO A 711 -21.88 3.37 14.52
C PRO A 711 -21.47 4.24 15.73
N GLU A 712 -22.44 4.71 16.53
CA GLU A 712 -22.23 5.52 17.73
C GLU A 712 -21.74 4.71 18.94
N LYS A 713 -21.90 3.38 18.93
CA LYS A 713 -21.42 2.52 20.03
C LYS A 713 -19.91 2.61 20.19
N GLU A 714 -19.45 2.77 21.43
CA GLU A 714 -18.03 2.95 21.73
C GLU A 714 -17.16 1.76 21.30
N GLU A 715 -17.70 0.55 21.34
CA GLU A 715 -17.05 -0.68 20.89
C GLU A 715 -16.69 -0.67 19.40
N TYR A 716 -17.40 0.12 18.58
CA TYR A 716 -17.14 0.25 17.14
C TYR A 716 -16.22 1.42 16.79
N ALA A 717 -15.86 2.28 17.74
CA ALA A 717 -15.02 3.44 17.51
C ALA A 717 -13.66 3.11 16.85
N ASN A 718 -13.11 1.94 17.19
CA ASN A 718 -11.85 1.42 16.64
C ASN A 718 -12.02 0.07 15.94
N PHE A 719 -13.26 -0.34 15.65
CA PHE A 719 -13.51 -1.59 14.95
C PHE A 719 -12.85 -1.58 13.57
N THR A 720 -11.72 -2.27 13.49
CA THR A 720 -10.86 -2.35 12.31
C THR A 720 -11.18 -3.61 11.52
N ILE A 721 -11.24 -3.48 10.21
CA ILE A 721 -11.42 -4.57 9.26
C ILE A 721 -10.37 -4.51 8.17
N ARG A 722 -9.97 -5.68 7.67
CA ARG A 722 -9.14 -5.82 6.46
C ARG A 722 -10.04 -5.75 5.22
N VAL A 723 -9.65 -4.99 4.22
CA VAL A 723 -10.51 -4.78 3.02
C VAL A 723 -9.87 -5.29 1.73
N SER A 724 -8.66 -4.89 1.40
CA SER A 724 -7.90 -5.39 0.25
C SER A 724 -6.47 -4.83 0.30
N GLY A 725 -5.55 -5.55 0.95
CA GLY A 725 -4.16 -5.13 1.15
C GLY A 725 -3.96 -4.02 2.19
N TYR A 726 -5.00 -3.61 2.92
CA TYR A 726 -4.92 -2.67 4.04
C TYR A 726 -6.15 -2.80 4.95
N ALA A 727 -6.13 -2.12 6.08
CA ALA A 727 -7.23 -2.07 7.03
C ALA A 727 -7.90 -0.69 7.06
N VAL A 728 -9.14 -0.67 7.52
CA VAL A 728 -9.94 0.55 7.73
C VAL A 728 -10.76 0.42 9.01
N LYS A 729 -11.15 1.54 9.60
CA LYS A 729 -12.24 1.51 10.58
C LYS A 729 -13.55 1.32 9.84
N PHE A 730 -14.32 0.29 10.17
CA PHE A 730 -15.54 -0.04 9.46
C PHE A 730 -16.57 1.11 9.42
N ILE A 731 -16.68 1.85 10.54
CA ILE A 731 -17.60 2.99 10.63
C ILE A 731 -17.19 4.22 9.82
N ASP A 732 -15.94 4.28 9.35
CA ASP A 732 -15.44 5.38 8.50
C ASP A 732 -15.70 5.11 6.99
N LEU A 733 -16.16 3.92 6.63
CA LEU A 733 -16.58 3.57 5.29
C LEU A 733 -17.91 4.23 4.91
N THR A 734 -18.09 4.54 3.61
CA THR A 734 -19.42 4.91 3.10
C THR A 734 -20.38 3.72 3.23
N LYS A 735 -21.67 3.99 3.37
CA LYS A 735 -22.69 2.93 3.47
C LYS A 735 -22.60 1.91 2.34
N GLU A 736 -22.30 2.35 1.13
CA GLU A 736 -22.14 1.48 -0.03
C GLU A 736 -20.91 0.53 0.12
N GLN A 737 -19.82 1.04 0.63
CA GLN A 737 -18.63 0.23 0.89
C GLN A 737 -18.83 -0.72 2.09
N GLN A 738 -19.60 -0.30 3.11
CA GLN A 738 -20.01 -1.19 4.20
C GLN A 738 -20.85 -2.37 3.65
N LEU A 739 -21.80 -2.07 2.78
CA LEU A 739 -22.63 -3.10 2.13
C LEU A 739 -21.80 -4.03 1.24
N ASP A 740 -20.79 -3.51 0.52
CA ASP A 740 -19.84 -4.33 -0.24
C ASP A 740 -19.08 -5.31 0.67
N VAL A 741 -18.57 -4.84 1.81
CA VAL A 741 -17.89 -5.70 2.79
C VAL A 741 -18.81 -6.76 3.37
N ILE A 742 -20.06 -6.39 3.70
CA ILE A 742 -21.08 -7.31 4.23
C ILE A 742 -21.46 -8.37 3.21
N ALA A 743 -21.45 -8.02 1.91
CA ALA A 743 -21.77 -8.95 0.83
C ALA A 743 -20.68 -9.98 0.52
N ARG A 744 -19.46 -9.81 1.06
CA ARG A 744 -18.37 -10.75 0.87
C ARG A 744 -18.64 -12.07 1.59
N THR A 745 -18.05 -13.15 1.08
CA THR A 745 -18.18 -14.46 1.70
C THR A 745 -17.65 -14.45 3.14
N CYS A 746 -18.46 -14.93 4.08
CA CYS A 746 -18.05 -15.22 5.44
C CYS A 746 -18.05 -16.74 5.62
N HIS A 747 -16.84 -17.32 5.69
CA HIS A 747 -16.68 -18.76 5.78
C HIS A 747 -17.10 -19.28 7.15
N LYS A 748 -18.06 -20.22 7.15
CA LYS A 748 -18.58 -20.88 8.35
C LYS A 748 -17.97 -22.26 8.59
N VAL A 749 -17.18 -22.74 7.62
CA VAL A 749 -16.40 -23.98 7.66
C VAL A 749 -15.06 -23.73 6.99
N LEU A 750 -14.01 -24.45 7.42
CA LEU A 750 -12.70 -24.45 6.80
C LEU A 750 -12.68 -25.15 5.44
#